data_40ca29a8cb2838fcd289a63ffe2bb760
#
_entry.id   40ca29a8cb2838fcd289a63ffe2bb760
#
_cell.length_a   1.000
_cell.length_b   1.000
_cell.length_c   1.000
_cell.angle_alpha   90.00
_cell.angle_beta   90.00
_cell.angle_gamma   90.00
#
_symmetry.space_group_name_H-M   'P 1'
#
loop_
_entity.id
_entity.type
_entity.pdbx_description
1 polymer ?
#
loop_
_entity_poly.entity_id
_entity_poly.type
_entity_poly.pdbx_seq_one_letter_code
_entity_poly.pdbx_strand_id
1 'polypeptide(L)'
;MTPLSRSPRQASIRSDLEFGFVDRSASAQHLYNPRLINNRSGTEMLRAIKDELRLARSFTFSVAFITSQAIATLKQALLEFEGRGTIITSDYLDFNDPEMFEELLLLDNIDVRVLDSSQVGFHAKGYLFHHEVGMTAIIGSSNMTANALRTNEEWNLRFSAEDNGDIVHQIEAGIDRQLDQSVPLSPEWIQDYAARRRTRTVVIPGDDHIPASTPPGALIQPNLMQSEALEELRALRTAGEKRGLIISATGTGKTILAALAVREAAPKRLLFLVHREQIVNKAMEEFQKVLTDATVADFGKFVGASRQIDRKYVFATVQSLSKTDTLDQIPHDHFDYIIIDEVHRAAAATYSRVINHFTPDFLLGLTATPERTDGGDIYQLFDYNVPYEIRLKKALDSKMLVPFHYFGVTDYEKDGATITEASDLAQLVAEERVDHVIEKLTAYGHATGAKGLIFCSRAKEAQELSILLNAREVNGRLLRTRALTGAASAEERERTVKALEQGELDYILTIDIFNEGVDIPPLNQIVMLRATQSSIIFTQQLGRGLRKADGKDHLRVIDFIGNYNNNFLIPIALNGGDRGDKEEIKPIIRGKTAPGEELSGVSTINFDPISEARVLESLRKAKLDNLARLKMEIRELEIRKGHVPKLLDFAVQGTFDPVLMAAGKKNYWSLLHHTKFLDTAPTESEAAYLNFLSRELLSGKRPHELLIIRELLERGSMIVGAVRTMLVSEGTSAMLDVILSSIRVLSLEFFTATERKNYSDIHIATLEGDTLHIDPTFSRLYHSSPDVDADKGEMSFKAAVDDIIATGLYLARHEHSWSGDFIVGRRYSRKDYCWLNNWATNQYSTIYGYKVNGETGTCPIFVTYHKDDEISDSTKYGDEFIDSRTFHWFTRSKRNLQSPEVKAIVEGQTDLHLFVKKDDKELKDFYYLGRATPSDAYQDKMPTEKGGLLDVVRMNLNLESPIEASLYKYLTTDTARIATTGVGTET
;
A
#
# COMPACT_ATOMS: atom_id res chain seq x y z
N MET A 1 -21.04 -36.63 39.32
CA MET A 1 -21.17 -35.46 38.44
C MET A 1 -20.16 -35.64 37.31
N THR A 2 -20.62 -36.06 36.13
CA THR A 2 -19.80 -36.16 34.92
C THR A 2 -19.33 -34.75 34.55
N PRO A 3 -18.04 -34.51 34.28
CA PRO A 3 -17.63 -33.19 33.82
C PRO A 3 -18.35 -32.88 32.51
N LEU A 4 -19.08 -31.76 32.45
CA LEU A 4 -19.63 -31.20 31.22
C LEU A 4 -18.48 -31.08 30.23
N SER A 5 -18.61 -31.60 29.04
CA SER A 5 -17.63 -31.45 27.95
C SER A 5 -17.44 -29.98 27.68
N ARG A 6 -16.26 -29.46 27.96
CA ARG A 6 -15.90 -28.06 27.69
C ARG A 6 -15.88 -27.80 26.19
N SER A 7 -16.26 -26.61 25.78
CA SER A 7 -16.11 -26.22 24.40
C SER A 7 -14.61 -26.19 24.01
N PRO A 8 -14.25 -26.46 22.74
CA PRO A 8 -12.86 -26.38 22.27
C PRO A 8 -12.18 -25.07 22.63
N ARG A 9 -12.93 -23.96 22.55
CA ARG A 9 -12.43 -22.62 22.90
C ARG A 9 -12.03 -22.50 24.38
N GLN A 10 -12.82 -23.04 25.30
CA GLN A 10 -12.50 -23.02 26.74
C GLN A 10 -11.21 -23.81 27.05
N ALA A 11 -11.03 -24.97 26.40
CA ALA A 11 -9.84 -25.76 26.58
C ALA A 11 -8.59 -25.00 26.07
N SER A 12 -8.72 -24.33 24.92
CA SER A 12 -7.64 -23.52 24.33
C SER A 12 -7.27 -22.32 25.19
N ILE A 13 -8.25 -21.58 25.73
CA ILE A 13 -7.98 -20.44 26.62
C ILE A 13 -7.14 -20.88 27.83
N ARG A 14 -7.48 -22.01 28.45
CA ARG A 14 -6.76 -22.50 29.65
C ARG A 14 -5.33 -22.88 29.36
N SER A 15 -5.12 -23.69 28.33
CA SER A 15 -3.77 -24.10 27.94
C SER A 15 -2.89 -22.91 27.54
N ASP A 16 -3.46 -21.94 26.86
CA ASP A 16 -2.74 -20.75 26.43
C ASP A 16 -2.43 -19.79 27.56
N LEU A 17 -3.30 -19.68 28.57
CA LEU A 17 -3.02 -18.93 29.82
C LEU A 17 -1.94 -19.60 30.65
N GLU A 18 -1.98 -20.93 30.77
CA GLU A 18 -0.94 -21.68 31.48
C GLU A 18 0.43 -21.47 30.82
N PHE A 19 0.49 -21.64 29.50
CA PHE A 19 1.70 -21.38 28.71
C PHE A 19 2.20 -19.93 28.85
N GLY A 20 1.29 -18.97 28.75
CA GLY A 20 1.64 -17.55 28.63
C GLY A 20 1.97 -16.88 29.96
N PHE A 21 1.33 -17.32 31.09
CA PHE A 21 1.49 -16.69 32.40
C PHE A 21 2.18 -17.55 33.42
N VAL A 22 2.21 -18.88 33.25
CA VAL A 22 2.66 -19.78 34.32
C VAL A 22 3.91 -20.55 33.91
N ASP A 23 3.83 -21.33 32.83
CA ASP A 23 4.93 -22.20 32.40
C ASP A 23 5.01 -22.31 30.88
N ARG A 24 6.09 -21.80 30.32
CA ARG A 24 6.35 -21.83 28.88
C ARG A 24 6.53 -23.23 28.30
N SER A 25 6.75 -24.24 29.15
CA SER A 25 6.84 -25.64 28.74
C SER A 25 5.47 -26.32 28.64
N ALA A 26 4.39 -25.67 29.09
CA ALA A 26 3.03 -26.18 28.98
C ALA A 26 2.61 -26.27 27.49
N SER A 27 1.83 -27.29 27.17
CA SER A 27 1.24 -27.43 25.83
C SER A 27 0.18 -26.37 25.65
N ALA A 28 0.27 -25.62 24.56
CA ALA A 28 -0.65 -24.54 24.23
C ALA A 28 -1.06 -24.57 22.77
N GLN A 29 -2.24 -24.04 22.46
CA GLN A 29 -2.71 -23.87 21.07
C GLN A 29 -2.30 -22.53 20.46
N HIS A 30 -1.80 -21.60 21.26
CA HIS A 30 -1.30 -20.27 20.88
C HIS A 30 -2.30 -19.33 20.21
N LEU A 31 -3.62 -19.62 20.34
CA LEU A 31 -4.69 -18.75 19.83
C LEU A 31 -4.99 -17.58 20.75
N TYR A 32 -5.01 -17.89 22.06
CA TYR A 32 -5.41 -16.98 23.14
C TYR A 32 -4.24 -16.64 24.06
N ASN A 33 -3.01 -16.91 23.65
CA ASN A 33 -1.83 -16.54 24.40
C ASN A 33 -1.87 -15.07 24.78
N PRO A 34 -1.54 -14.74 26.03
CA PRO A 34 -1.24 -13.37 26.39
C PRO A 34 -0.14 -12.80 25.52
N ARG A 35 -0.36 -11.58 24.99
CA ARG A 35 0.58 -10.91 24.08
C ARG A 35 0.81 -9.47 24.51
N LEU A 36 2.05 -9.02 24.38
CA LEU A 36 2.39 -7.61 24.48
C LEU A 36 2.15 -6.96 23.11
N ILE A 37 1.30 -5.94 23.08
CA ILE A 37 1.02 -5.10 21.91
C ILE A 37 1.79 -3.80 22.11
N ASN A 38 2.69 -3.47 21.19
CA ASN A 38 3.62 -2.34 21.31
C ASN A 38 3.81 -1.53 20.03
N ASN A 39 2.91 -1.67 19.04
CA ASN A 39 2.94 -1.01 17.76
C ASN A 39 4.21 -1.29 16.91
N ARG A 40 4.90 -2.40 17.17
CA ARG A 40 5.92 -2.92 16.25
C ARG A 40 5.25 -3.83 15.20
N SER A 41 5.95 -4.07 14.09
CA SER A 41 5.42 -4.89 12.99
C SER A 41 4.78 -6.21 13.51
N GLY A 42 3.50 -6.39 13.20
CA GLY A 42 2.69 -7.54 13.62
C GLY A 42 2.08 -7.45 15.03
N THR A 43 2.34 -6.38 15.79
CA THR A 43 1.81 -6.14 17.15
C THR A 43 1.16 -4.76 17.28
N GLU A 44 0.51 -4.27 16.20
CA GLU A 44 -0.15 -2.97 16.17
C GLU A 44 -1.47 -3.01 16.95
N MET A 45 -1.71 -1.99 17.77
CA MET A 45 -2.92 -1.85 18.58
C MET A 45 -4.19 -1.74 17.73
N LEU A 46 -4.13 -0.97 16.64
CA LEU A 46 -5.25 -0.83 15.71
C LEU A 46 -5.69 -2.17 15.12
N ARG A 47 -4.73 -3.00 14.73
CA ARG A 47 -4.99 -4.31 14.17
C ARG A 47 -5.64 -5.22 15.21
N ALA A 48 -5.10 -5.24 16.43
CA ALA A 48 -5.66 -6.04 17.50
C ALA A 48 -7.12 -5.67 17.81
N ILE A 49 -7.44 -4.36 17.87
CA ILE A 49 -8.82 -3.89 18.06
C ILE A 49 -9.72 -4.34 16.90
N LYS A 50 -9.31 -4.14 15.65
CA LYS A 50 -10.12 -4.53 14.48
C LYS A 50 -10.35 -6.03 14.40
N ASP A 51 -9.36 -6.84 14.75
CA ASP A 51 -9.49 -8.29 14.73
C ASP A 51 -10.43 -8.79 15.82
N GLU A 52 -10.40 -8.19 17.02
CA GLU A 52 -11.34 -8.53 18.09
C GLU A 52 -12.78 -8.06 17.79
N LEU A 53 -12.96 -6.85 17.26
CA LEU A 53 -14.30 -6.35 16.87
C LEU A 53 -15.01 -7.28 15.89
N ARG A 54 -14.29 -7.93 14.97
CA ARG A 54 -14.87 -8.87 14.01
C ARG A 54 -15.41 -10.15 14.63
N LEU A 55 -14.91 -10.52 15.81
CA LEU A 55 -15.22 -11.76 16.49
C LEU A 55 -16.12 -11.57 17.72
N ALA A 56 -16.20 -10.35 18.23
CA ALA A 56 -16.92 -10.04 19.45
C ALA A 56 -18.43 -9.92 19.21
N ARG A 57 -19.22 -10.25 20.22
CA ARG A 57 -20.67 -9.99 20.28
C ARG A 57 -21.00 -8.63 20.88
N SER A 58 -20.15 -8.16 21.78
CA SER A 58 -20.22 -6.81 22.35
C SER A 58 -18.82 -6.36 22.72
N PHE A 59 -18.64 -5.05 22.85
CA PHE A 59 -17.39 -4.48 23.33
C PHE A 59 -17.64 -3.34 24.31
N THR A 60 -16.65 -3.11 25.17
CA THR A 60 -16.59 -1.91 26.03
C THR A 60 -15.21 -1.29 25.94
N PHE A 61 -15.13 -0.05 25.45
CA PHE A 61 -13.88 0.72 25.45
C PHE A 61 -13.96 1.75 26.60
N SER A 62 -13.07 1.64 27.56
CA SER A 62 -12.93 2.59 28.66
C SER A 62 -11.62 3.36 28.44
N VAL A 63 -11.71 4.56 27.86
CA VAL A 63 -10.54 5.33 27.41
C VAL A 63 -10.69 6.82 27.70
N ALA A 64 -9.67 7.40 28.34
CA ALA A 64 -9.73 8.80 28.77
C ALA A 64 -9.69 9.78 27.60
N PHE A 65 -8.88 9.50 26.57
CA PHE A 65 -8.69 10.42 25.43
C PHE A 65 -9.02 9.75 24.12
N ILE A 66 -9.85 10.43 23.33
CA ILE A 66 -10.28 10.00 22.01
C ILE A 66 -10.06 11.16 21.03
N THR A 67 -9.52 10.90 19.85
CA THR A 67 -9.39 11.91 18.78
C THR A 67 -10.30 11.59 17.60
N SER A 68 -10.77 12.62 16.88
CA SER A 68 -11.56 12.45 15.65
C SER A 68 -10.82 11.61 14.60
N GLN A 69 -9.51 11.73 14.55
CA GLN A 69 -8.68 10.92 13.67
C GLN A 69 -8.69 9.42 14.06
N ALA A 70 -8.71 9.07 15.34
CA ALA A 70 -8.84 7.68 15.78
C ALA A 70 -10.22 7.12 15.45
N ILE A 71 -11.27 7.91 15.62
CA ILE A 71 -12.64 7.54 15.21
C ILE A 71 -12.67 7.29 13.69
N ALA A 72 -12.11 8.19 12.87
CA ALA A 72 -12.04 8.01 11.42
C ALA A 72 -11.30 6.73 11.03
N THR A 73 -10.21 6.37 11.76
CA THR A 73 -9.43 5.15 11.55
C THR A 73 -10.22 3.87 11.86
N LEU A 74 -11.08 3.90 12.88
CA LEU A 74 -11.93 2.77 13.30
C LEU A 74 -13.32 2.81 12.69
N LYS A 75 -13.73 3.90 12.02
CA LYS A 75 -15.09 4.19 11.57
C LYS A 75 -15.75 3.01 10.86
N GLN A 76 -15.07 2.46 9.86
CA GLN A 76 -15.59 1.33 9.11
C GLN A 76 -15.87 0.11 10.02
N ALA A 77 -14.91 -0.25 10.90
CA ALA A 77 -15.07 -1.40 11.79
C ALA A 77 -16.18 -1.20 12.82
N LEU A 78 -16.41 0.06 13.27
CA LEU A 78 -17.49 0.40 14.20
C LEU A 78 -18.86 0.40 13.51
N LEU A 79 -18.95 0.86 12.27
CA LEU A 79 -20.19 0.83 11.46
C LEU A 79 -20.58 -0.60 11.04
N GLU A 80 -19.60 -1.46 10.75
CA GLU A 80 -19.83 -2.87 10.40
C GLU A 80 -20.06 -3.78 11.61
N PHE A 81 -19.94 -3.25 12.83
CA PHE A 81 -20.12 -4.04 14.03
C PHE A 81 -21.61 -4.30 14.29
N GLU A 82 -22.04 -5.55 14.15
CA GLU A 82 -23.45 -5.96 14.29
C GLU A 82 -23.93 -6.07 15.75
N GLY A 83 -23.00 -6.03 16.72
CA GLY A 83 -23.28 -6.16 18.15
C GLY A 83 -23.58 -4.81 18.81
N ARG A 84 -23.60 -4.80 20.15
CA ARG A 84 -23.70 -3.59 20.96
C ARG A 84 -22.34 -3.17 21.48
N GLY A 85 -21.97 -1.92 21.26
CA GLY A 85 -20.75 -1.32 21.79
C GLY A 85 -21.03 -0.36 22.93
N THR A 86 -20.11 -0.22 23.86
CA THR A 86 -20.09 0.84 24.87
C THR A 86 -18.76 1.56 24.84
N ILE A 87 -18.77 2.87 24.79
CA ILE A 87 -17.56 3.70 24.92
C ILE A 87 -17.71 4.60 26.13
N ILE A 88 -16.81 4.44 27.09
CA ILE A 88 -16.72 5.25 28.32
C ILE A 88 -15.52 6.17 28.16
N THR A 89 -15.75 7.47 28.20
CA THR A 89 -14.69 8.49 28.12
C THR A 89 -14.93 9.61 29.14
N SER A 90 -14.19 10.70 29.09
CA SER A 90 -14.31 11.80 30.06
C SER A 90 -14.07 13.16 29.42
N ASP A 91 -14.43 14.21 30.14
CA ASP A 91 -14.09 15.59 29.83
C ASP A 91 -12.75 16.04 30.47
N TYR A 92 -11.90 15.08 30.87
CA TYR A 92 -10.66 15.32 31.60
C TYR A 92 -9.71 16.24 30.85
N LEU A 93 -9.33 17.37 31.48
CA LEU A 93 -8.44 18.38 30.96
C LEU A 93 -8.88 19.03 29.63
N ASP A 94 -10.13 18.89 29.22
CA ASP A 94 -10.69 19.44 27.97
C ASP A 94 -9.94 18.93 26.71
N PHE A 95 -9.29 17.76 26.75
CA PHE A 95 -8.52 17.21 25.63
C PHE A 95 -9.40 16.77 24.45
N ASN A 96 -10.54 16.20 24.74
CA ASN A 96 -11.45 15.67 23.73
C ASN A 96 -12.12 16.81 22.96
N ASP A 97 -12.11 16.74 21.62
CA ASP A 97 -12.76 17.76 20.81
C ASP A 97 -14.28 17.58 20.76
N PRO A 98 -15.09 18.65 20.80
CA PRO A 98 -16.54 18.55 20.63
C PRO A 98 -16.97 17.80 19.37
N GLU A 99 -16.27 17.99 18.24
CA GLU A 99 -16.51 17.28 16.97
C GLU A 99 -16.36 15.75 17.14
N MET A 100 -15.41 15.29 17.94
CA MET A 100 -15.25 13.88 18.24
C MET A 100 -16.47 13.30 18.95
N PHE A 101 -17.06 14.03 19.91
CA PHE A 101 -18.28 13.61 20.58
C PHE A 101 -19.48 13.58 19.63
N GLU A 102 -19.58 14.57 18.72
CA GLU A 102 -20.61 14.58 17.69
C GLU A 102 -20.51 13.37 16.77
N GLU A 103 -19.27 12.97 16.40
CA GLU A 103 -19.04 11.76 15.59
C GLU A 103 -19.41 10.46 16.31
N LEU A 104 -19.19 10.39 17.62
CA LEU A 104 -19.58 9.21 18.40
C LEU A 104 -21.10 9.09 18.49
N LEU A 105 -21.85 10.21 18.58
CA LEU A 105 -23.32 10.20 18.57
C LEU A 105 -23.94 9.67 17.27
N LEU A 106 -23.18 9.68 16.15
CA LEU A 106 -23.65 9.14 14.86
C LEU A 106 -23.53 7.62 14.76
N LEU A 107 -23.06 6.95 15.80
CA LEU A 107 -22.90 5.49 15.84
C LEU A 107 -24.07 4.88 16.62
N ASP A 108 -25.17 4.59 15.95
CA ASP A 108 -26.46 4.17 16.55
C ASP A 108 -26.36 2.89 17.39
N ASN A 109 -25.41 2.01 17.13
CA ASN A 109 -25.18 0.75 17.84
C ASN A 109 -24.23 0.86 19.02
N ILE A 110 -23.78 2.08 19.36
CA ILE A 110 -22.78 2.33 20.42
C ILE A 110 -23.34 3.27 21.48
N ASP A 111 -23.42 2.80 22.74
CA ASP A 111 -23.74 3.62 23.91
C ASP A 111 -22.48 4.38 24.34
N VAL A 112 -22.53 5.71 24.26
CA VAL A 112 -21.41 6.56 24.67
C VAL A 112 -21.71 7.20 26.01
N ARG A 113 -20.79 7.00 26.95
CA ARG A 113 -20.89 7.42 28.35
C ARG A 113 -19.77 8.38 28.70
N VAL A 114 -20.07 9.45 29.38
CA VAL A 114 -19.07 10.47 29.75
C VAL A 114 -18.97 10.59 31.28
N LEU A 115 -17.77 10.49 31.79
CA LEU A 115 -17.43 10.71 33.21
C LEU A 115 -17.06 12.17 33.44
N ASP A 116 -17.68 12.78 34.46
CA ASP A 116 -17.33 14.12 34.90
C ASP A 116 -16.00 14.11 35.68
N SER A 117 -14.97 14.62 35.03
CA SER A 117 -13.60 14.64 35.60
C SER A 117 -13.46 15.54 36.84
N SER A 118 -14.44 16.41 37.14
CA SER A 118 -14.43 17.25 38.35
C SER A 118 -14.66 16.41 39.63
N GLN A 119 -15.27 15.24 39.48
CA GLN A 119 -15.60 14.35 40.61
C GLN A 119 -14.59 13.20 40.77
N VAL A 120 -14.12 12.63 39.64
CA VAL A 120 -13.18 11.48 39.65
C VAL A 120 -12.15 11.66 38.56
N GLY A 121 -10.86 11.56 38.93
CA GLY A 121 -9.80 11.53 37.93
C GLY A 121 -9.89 10.26 37.04
N PHE A 122 -10.17 10.41 35.75
CA PHE A 122 -10.34 9.29 34.82
C PHE A 122 -9.17 9.23 33.83
N HIS A 123 -8.42 8.13 33.89
CA HIS A 123 -7.28 7.90 33.00
C HIS A 123 -7.17 6.43 32.55
N ALA A 124 -8.32 5.74 32.47
CA ALA A 124 -8.38 4.35 32.02
C ALA A 124 -8.00 4.19 30.55
N LYS A 125 -7.46 3.02 30.20
CA LYS A 125 -7.14 2.59 28.83
C LYS A 125 -7.36 1.07 28.75
N GLY A 126 -8.62 0.70 28.60
CA GLY A 126 -9.08 -0.68 28.53
C GLY A 126 -10.00 -0.89 27.33
N TYR A 127 -9.71 -1.92 26.55
CA TYR A 127 -10.51 -2.35 25.40
C TYR A 127 -10.95 -3.78 25.65
N LEU A 128 -12.25 -3.97 25.87
CA LEU A 128 -12.84 -5.25 26.28
C LEU A 128 -13.75 -5.77 25.19
N PHE A 129 -13.64 -7.05 24.88
CA PHE A 129 -14.38 -7.71 23.82
C PHE A 129 -15.03 -8.99 24.38
N HIS A 130 -16.35 -9.05 24.39
CA HIS A 130 -17.10 -10.23 24.82
C HIS A 130 -17.43 -11.09 23.63
N HIS A 131 -17.04 -12.33 23.70
CA HIS A 131 -17.26 -13.32 22.64
C HIS A 131 -18.42 -14.27 23.01
N GLU A 132 -18.66 -15.26 22.18
CA GLU A 132 -19.65 -16.31 22.52
C GLU A 132 -19.30 -17.05 23.80
N VAL A 133 -18.01 -17.24 24.05
CA VAL A 133 -17.46 -17.86 25.24
C VAL A 133 -16.21 -17.09 25.62
N GLY A 134 -16.20 -16.47 26.80
CA GLY A 134 -15.07 -15.74 27.35
C GLY A 134 -14.93 -14.32 26.81
N MET A 135 -14.03 -13.61 27.42
CA MET A 135 -13.69 -12.22 27.17
C MET A 135 -12.22 -12.09 26.71
N THR A 136 -11.96 -11.18 25.78
CA THR A 136 -10.60 -10.70 25.50
C THR A 136 -10.46 -9.26 26.00
N ALA A 137 -9.39 -8.99 26.74
CA ALA A 137 -9.07 -7.64 27.22
C ALA A 137 -7.72 -7.18 26.66
N ILE A 138 -7.64 -5.91 26.27
CA ILE A 138 -6.38 -5.22 25.95
C ILE A 138 -6.29 -4.04 26.92
N ILE A 139 -5.34 -4.09 27.86
CA ILE A 139 -5.17 -3.11 28.91
C ILE A 139 -3.73 -2.61 28.92
N GLY A 140 -3.54 -1.29 28.95
CA GLY A 140 -2.19 -0.74 28.97
C GLY A 140 -2.12 0.78 28.89
N SER A 141 -1.20 1.29 28.06
CA SER A 141 -0.90 2.72 27.95
C SER A 141 -1.67 3.44 26.82
N SER A 142 -2.21 2.71 25.85
CA SER A 142 -2.79 3.29 24.63
C SER A 142 -4.15 3.96 24.85
N ASN A 143 -4.19 5.28 24.66
CA ASN A 143 -5.45 6.01 24.44
C ASN A 143 -6.00 5.73 23.04
N MET A 144 -7.25 6.11 22.78
CA MET A 144 -7.85 6.04 21.45
C MET A 144 -7.44 7.28 20.63
N THR A 145 -6.14 7.38 20.37
CA THR A 145 -5.55 8.38 19.46
C THR A 145 -4.87 7.67 18.30
N ALA A 146 -4.85 8.29 17.13
CA ALA A 146 -4.31 7.65 15.95
C ALA A 146 -2.83 7.20 16.12
N ASN A 147 -2.03 8.01 16.80
CA ASN A 147 -0.63 7.68 17.08
C ASN A 147 -0.50 6.53 18.11
N ALA A 148 -1.29 6.52 19.17
CA ALA A 148 -1.26 5.44 20.16
C ALA A 148 -1.76 4.10 19.58
N LEU A 149 -2.65 4.15 18.59
CA LEU A 149 -3.14 2.97 17.90
C LEU A 149 -2.16 2.38 16.87
N ARG A 150 -1.18 3.16 16.36
CA ARG A 150 -0.35 2.74 15.23
C ARG A 150 1.16 2.98 15.36
N THR A 151 1.59 4.13 15.87
CA THR A 151 2.97 4.59 15.71
C THR A 151 3.74 4.76 17.01
N ASN A 152 3.06 5.12 18.11
CA ASN A 152 3.75 5.27 19.39
C ASN A 152 4.17 3.90 19.94
N GLU A 153 5.35 3.84 20.54
CA GLU A 153 5.73 2.66 21.33
C GLU A 153 4.91 2.66 22.62
N GLU A 154 3.93 1.75 22.67
CA GLU A 154 2.99 1.58 23.75
C GLU A 154 3.16 0.20 24.37
N TRP A 155 2.71 0.03 25.59
CA TRP A 155 2.72 -1.27 26.27
C TRP A 155 1.30 -1.64 26.64
N ASN A 156 0.72 -2.58 25.90
CA ASN A 156 -0.62 -3.09 26.16
C ASN A 156 -0.56 -4.61 26.28
N LEU A 157 -1.12 -5.15 27.34
CA LEU A 157 -1.29 -6.58 27.52
C LEU A 157 -2.63 -7.01 26.94
N ARG A 158 -2.60 -7.85 25.90
CA ARG A 158 -3.79 -8.57 25.40
C ARG A 158 -3.83 -9.94 26.06
N PHE A 159 -4.95 -10.29 26.66
CA PHE A 159 -5.22 -11.63 27.19
C PHE A 159 -6.69 -12.00 27.02
N SER A 160 -6.98 -13.31 26.97
CA SER A 160 -8.34 -13.84 26.95
C SER A 160 -8.60 -14.63 28.23
N ALA A 161 -9.81 -14.59 28.73
CA ALA A 161 -10.22 -15.30 29.93
C ALA A 161 -11.62 -15.92 29.75
N GLU A 162 -11.93 -16.98 30.50
CA GLU A 162 -13.28 -17.52 30.57
C GLU A 162 -14.19 -16.56 31.35
N ASP A 163 -15.51 -16.55 31.02
CA ASP A 163 -16.50 -15.65 31.64
C ASP A 163 -16.53 -15.75 33.16
N ASN A 164 -16.20 -16.90 33.75
CA ASN A 164 -16.13 -17.13 35.19
C ASN A 164 -14.72 -16.93 35.77
N GLY A 165 -13.83 -16.27 35.05
CA GLY A 165 -12.51 -15.93 35.55
C GLY A 165 -12.57 -14.78 36.57
N ASP A 166 -11.80 -14.85 37.65
CA ASP A 166 -11.80 -13.79 38.69
C ASP A 166 -11.43 -12.41 38.10
N ILE A 167 -10.46 -12.38 37.18
CA ILE A 167 -10.04 -11.13 36.51
C ILE A 167 -11.19 -10.52 35.70
N VAL A 168 -12.07 -11.34 35.10
CA VAL A 168 -13.25 -10.87 34.36
C VAL A 168 -14.19 -10.15 35.30
N HIS A 169 -14.52 -10.78 36.45
CA HIS A 169 -15.39 -10.16 37.45
C HIS A 169 -14.81 -8.86 38.02
N GLN A 170 -13.49 -8.79 38.25
CA GLN A 170 -12.85 -7.56 38.68
C GLN A 170 -12.95 -6.43 37.66
N ILE A 171 -12.75 -6.76 36.35
CA ILE A 171 -12.86 -5.78 35.27
C ILE A 171 -14.32 -5.33 35.13
N GLU A 172 -15.28 -6.24 35.09
CA GLU A 172 -16.72 -5.93 35.00
C GLU A 172 -17.16 -5.04 36.17
N ALA A 173 -16.81 -5.37 37.40
CA ALA A 173 -17.10 -4.54 38.55
C ALA A 173 -16.43 -3.15 38.47
N GLY A 174 -15.31 -3.03 37.75
CA GLY A 174 -14.67 -1.75 37.45
C GLY A 174 -15.47 -0.94 36.46
N ILE A 175 -15.93 -1.58 35.38
CA ILE A 175 -16.76 -0.97 34.33
C ILE A 175 -18.10 -0.55 34.87
N ASP A 176 -18.79 -1.40 35.65
CA ASP A 176 -20.07 -1.08 36.27
C ASP A 176 -20.01 0.20 37.14
N ARG A 177 -18.95 0.35 37.95
CA ARG A 177 -18.70 1.57 38.72
C ARG A 177 -18.52 2.81 37.81
N GLN A 178 -17.85 2.65 36.67
CA GLN A 178 -17.69 3.77 35.72
C GLN A 178 -19.02 4.12 35.05
N LEU A 179 -19.83 3.13 34.70
CA LEU A 179 -21.17 3.33 34.16
C LEU A 179 -22.11 4.05 35.14
N ASP A 180 -22.09 3.62 36.41
CA ASP A 180 -22.89 4.26 37.48
C ASP A 180 -22.52 5.73 37.70
N GLN A 181 -21.25 6.08 37.49
CA GLN A 181 -20.74 7.45 37.66
C GLN A 181 -20.78 8.28 36.37
N SER A 182 -21.17 7.71 35.25
CA SER A 182 -21.18 8.37 33.95
C SER A 182 -22.56 8.86 33.56
N VAL A 183 -22.60 9.83 32.67
CA VAL A 183 -23.82 10.29 32.01
C VAL A 183 -23.84 9.88 30.54
N PRO A 184 -25.01 9.60 29.95
CA PRO A 184 -25.10 9.37 28.51
C PRO A 184 -24.67 10.62 27.76
N LEU A 185 -23.94 10.45 26.68
CA LEU A 185 -23.61 11.54 25.78
C LEU A 185 -24.88 12.04 25.09
N SER A 186 -25.09 13.36 25.07
CA SER A 186 -26.24 14.00 24.39
C SER A 186 -25.79 15.27 23.65
N PRO A 187 -26.56 15.74 22.66
CA PRO A 187 -26.32 17.03 22.01
C PRO A 187 -26.20 18.20 22.99
N GLU A 188 -27.04 18.22 24.04
CA GLU A 188 -27.03 19.26 25.07
C GLU A 188 -25.72 19.22 25.85
N TRP A 189 -25.26 18.01 26.23
CA TRP A 189 -24.00 17.84 26.93
C TRP A 189 -22.83 18.36 26.10
N ILE A 190 -22.82 18.08 24.77
CA ILE A 190 -21.77 18.55 23.85
C ILE A 190 -21.75 20.08 23.75
N GLN A 191 -22.92 20.71 23.66
CA GLN A 191 -23.03 22.17 23.63
C GLN A 191 -22.46 22.82 24.89
N ASP A 192 -22.81 22.28 26.06
CA ASP A 192 -22.34 22.78 27.36
C ASP A 192 -20.82 22.57 27.47
N TYR A 193 -20.30 21.43 27.02
CA TYR A 193 -18.87 21.11 26.99
C TYR A 193 -18.11 22.08 26.05
N ALA A 194 -18.59 22.30 24.84
CA ALA A 194 -18.01 23.24 23.89
C ALA A 194 -17.99 24.68 24.39
N ALA A 195 -19.03 25.11 25.12
CA ALA A 195 -19.08 26.43 25.73
C ALA A 195 -18.04 26.59 26.86
N ARG A 196 -17.88 25.57 27.72
CA ARG A 196 -16.87 25.56 28.79
C ARG A 196 -15.45 25.56 28.24
N ARG A 197 -15.17 24.77 27.19
CA ARG A 197 -13.85 24.63 26.55
C ARG A 197 -13.34 25.93 25.91
N ARG A 198 -14.23 26.73 25.31
CA ARG A 198 -13.89 28.03 24.68
C ARG A 198 -13.31 29.06 25.65
N THR A 199 -13.55 28.91 26.94
CA THR A 199 -13.05 29.80 27.99
C THR A 199 -11.67 29.41 28.52
N ARG A 200 -11.14 28.26 28.13
CA ARG A 200 -9.84 27.73 28.59
C ARG A 200 -8.91 27.54 27.40
N THR A 201 -7.72 28.12 27.43
CA THR A 201 -6.67 27.86 26.41
C THR A 201 -5.98 26.54 26.81
N VAL A 202 -6.24 25.48 26.06
CA VAL A 202 -5.66 24.15 26.31
C VAL A 202 -4.25 24.09 25.73
N VAL A 203 -3.24 23.87 26.57
CA VAL A 203 -1.89 23.50 26.14
C VAL A 203 -1.78 21.98 26.19
N ILE A 204 -1.70 21.33 25.05
CA ILE A 204 -1.56 19.86 24.91
C ILE A 204 -0.09 19.49 25.13
N PRO A 205 0.27 18.76 26.21
CA PRO A 205 1.63 18.28 26.37
C PRO A 205 1.89 17.09 25.43
N GLY A 206 2.85 17.22 24.52
CA GLY A 206 3.35 16.12 23.68
C GLY A 206 2.87 16.08 22.24
N ASP A 207 2.07 17.04 21.80
CA ASP A 207 1.87 17.26 20.38
C ASP A 207 2.89 18.33 19.92
N ASP A 208 3.82 17.91 19.07
CA ASP A 208 4.74 18.82 18.37
C ASP A 208 3.97 19.64 17.31
N HIS A 209 2.93 20.34 17.72
CA HIS A 209 2.32 21.38 16.91
C HIS A 209 3.28 22.56 16.87
N ILE A 210 4.12 22.59 15.85
CA ILE A 210 4.76 23.83 15.43
C ILE A 210 3.63 24.79 15.03
N PRO A 211 3.46 25.94 15.71
CA PRO A 211 2.42 26.90 15.35
C PRO A 211 2.59 27.29 13.89
N ALA A 212 1.52 27.16 13.09
CA ALA A 212 1.52 27.53 11.68
C ALA A 212 1.66 29.05 11.44
N SER A 213 1.72 29.87 12.49
CA SER A 213 1.94 31.32 12.42
C SER A 213 3.34 31.68 12.92
N THR A 214 4.24 31.90 11.97
CA THR A 214 5.52 32.57 12.21
C THR A 214 5.26 34.02 12.68
N PRO A 215 5.87 34.49 13.77
CA PRO A 215 5.73 35.90 14.17
C PRO A 215 6.14 36.84 13.02
N PRO A 216 5.48 38.00 12.86
CA PRO A 216 5.88 38.97 11.84
C PRO A 216 7.34 39.34 12.00
N GLY A 217 8.17 39.08 10.98
CA GLY A 217 9.60 39.39 10.97
C GLY A 217 10.58 38.25 11.25
N ALA A 218 10.11 37.00 11.54
CA ALA A 218 10.99 35.85 11.65
C ALA A 218 11.40 35.34 10.25
N LEU A 219 12.70 35.12 10.04
CA LEU A 219 13.23 34.49 8.82
C LEU A 219 12.62 33.08 8.64
N ILE A 220 11.98 32.84 7.50
CA ILE A 220 11.48 31.49 7.16
C ILE A 220 12.69 30.57 7.04
N GLN A 221 12.73 29.55 7.92
CA GLN A 221 13.75 28.52 7.91
C GLN A 221 13.25 27.33 7.04
N PRO A 222 14.16 26.71 6.28
CA PRO A 222 13.79 25.51 5.53
C PRO A 222 13.41 24.36 6.48
N ASN A 223 12.38 23.60 6.15
CA ASN A 223 12.11 22.31 6.79
C ASN A 223 13.15 21.27 6.36
N LEU A 224 13.13 20.08 6.96
CA LEU A 224 14.10 19.02 6.68
C LEU A 224 14.20 18.71 5.16
N MET A 225 13.06 18.51 4.49
CA MET A 225 13.03 18.24 3.04
C MET A 225 13.61 19.41 2.22
N GLN A 226 13.24 20.63 2.57
CA GLN A 226 13.73 21.81 1.87
C GLN A 226 15.24 21.96 2.08
N SER A 227 15.76 21.63 3.26
CA SER A 227 17.20 21.62 3.53
C SER A 227 17.93 20.59 2.69
N GLU A 228 17.43 19.35 2.64
CA GLU A 228 17.99 18.29 1.80
C GLU A 228 17.96 18.69 0.30
N ALA A 229 16.81 19.17 -0.19
CA ALA A 229 16.67 19.60 -1.58
C ALA A 229 17.60 20.77 -1.94
N LEU A 230 17.82 21.73 -1.03
CA LEU A 230 18.74 22.84 -1.23
C LEU A 230 20.20 22.37 -1.25
N GLU A 231 20.57 21.41 -0.40
CA GLU A 231 21.91 20.82 -0.39
C GLU A 231 22.22 20.12 -1.71
N GLU A 232 21.31 19.30 -2.20
CA GLU A 232 21.44 18.59 -3.48
C GLU A 232 21.47 19.56 -4.68
N LEU A 233 20.65 20.62 -4.66
CA LEU A 233 20.70 21.69 -5.67
C LEU A 233 22.03 22.42 -5.67
N ARG A 234 22.62 22.67 -4.49
CA ARG A 234 23.93 23.30 -4.34
C ARG A 234 25.02 22.39 -4.90
N ALA A 235 24.97 21.09 -4.58
CA ALA A 235 25.90 20.09 -5.11
C ALA A 235 25.85 20.03 -6.64
N LEU A 236 24.64 20.00 -7.22
CA LEU A 236 24.43 19.98 -8.66
C LEU A 236 25.03 21.23 -9.35
N ARG A 237 24.78 22.44 -8.83
CA ARG A 237 25.34 23.68 -9.37
C ARG A 237 26.87 23.73 -9.20
N THR A 238 27.40 23.20 -8.10
CA THR A 238 28.85 23.14 -7.87
C THR A 238 29.54 22.18 -8.84
N ALA A 239 28.84 21.12 -9.27
CA ALA A 239 29.31 20.23 -10.33
C ALA A 239 29.33 20.88 -11.72
N GLY A 240 28.78 22.07 -11.87
CA GLY A 240 28.74 22.85 -13.14
C GLY A 240 27.50 22.57 -13.98
N GLU A 241 26.54 21.81 -13.46
CA GLU A 241 25.27 21.53 -14.15
C GLU A 241 24.40 22.79 -14.22
N LYS A 242 23.76 22.98 -15.35
CA LYS A 242 22.95 24.18 -15.63
C LYS A 242 21.45 23.98 -15.50
N ARG A 243 21.02 22.77 -15.28
CA ARG A 243 19.60 22.41 -15.21
C ARG A 243 19.37 21.42 -14.09
N GLY A 244 18.22 21.56 -13.41
CA GLY A 244 17.82 20.61 -12.38
C GLY A 244 16.30 20.56 -12.25
N LEU A 245 15.77 19.34 -12.00
CA LEU A 245 14.35 19.06 -11.81
C LEU A 245 14.11 18.59 -10.38
N ILE A 246 13.29 19.29 -9.61
CA ILE A 246 12.81 18.84 -8.32
C ILE A 246 11.42 18.22 -8.48
N ILE A 247 11.28 16.99 -8.05
CA ILE A 247 10.00 16.29 -7.99
C ILE A 247 9.53 16.28 -6.53
N SER A 248 8.41 16.96 -6.27
CA SER A 248 7.91 17.08 -4.90
C SER A 248 6.39 17.03 -4.86
N ALA A 249 5.83 16.16 -4.01
CA ALA A 249 4.38 15.98 -3.86
C ALA A 249 3.65 17.31 -3.68
N THR A 250 2.38 17.34 -4.07
CA THR A 250 1.53 18.53 -3.88
C THR A 250 1.38 18.81 -2.38
N GLY A 251 1.51 20.08 -1.99
CA GLY A 251 1.34 20.49 -0.57
C GLY A 251 2.62 20.52 0.27
N THR A 252 3.76 20.08 -0.24
CA THR A 252 5.05 20.03 0.47
C THR A 252 5.80 21.36 0.54
N GLY A 253 5.27 22.44 -0.06
CA GLY A 253 5.90 23.78 -0.02
C GLY A 253 6.91 24.03 -1.14
N LYS A 254 6.66 23.53 -2.37
CA LYS A 254 7.50 23.75 -3.56
C LYS A 254 7.84 25.22 -3.82
N THR A 255 6.85 26.12 -3.72
CA THR A 255 7.05 27.55 -3.97
C THR A 255 7.96 28.19 -2.93
N ILE A 256 7.86 27.79 -1.68
CA ILE A 256 8.76 28.23 -0.60
C ILE A 256 10.18 27.68 -0.86
N LEU A 257 10.30 26.41 -1.26
CA LEU A 257 11.59 25.83 -1.66
C LEU A 257 12.23 26.60 -2.82
N ALA A 258 11.45 26.99 -3.83
CA ALA A 258 11.91 27.80 -4.95
C ALA A 258 12.44 29.17 -4.46
N ALA A 259 11.71 29.83 -3.57
CA ALA A 259 12.13 31.10 -2.99
C ALA A 259 13.40 30.98 -2.13
N LEU A 260 13.54 29.89 -1.35
CA LEU A 260 14.74 29.56 -0.59
C LEU A 260 15.95 29.31 -1.51
N ALA A 261 15.74 28.57 -2.62
CA ALA A 261 16.79 28.34 -3.62
C ALA A 261 17.26 29.65 -4.28
N VAL A 262 16.34 30.59 -4.55
CA VAL A 262 16.65 31.91 -5.05
C VAL A 262 17.41 32.77 -4.00
N ARG A 263 16.99 32.68 -2.74
CA ARG A 263 17.70 33.36 -1.64
C ARG A 263 19.15 32.89 -1.54
N GLU A 264 19.39 31.59 -1.70
CA GLU A 264 20.73 31.01 -1.66
C GLU A 264 21.54 31.32 -2.92
N ALA A 265 20.92 31.23 -4.11
CA ALA A 265 21.61 31.51 -5.36
C ALA A 265 21.90 32.99 -5.60
N ALA A 266 21.12 33.88 -4.98
CA ALA A 266 21.18 35.33 -5.09
C ALA A 266 21.34 35.84 -6.55
N PRO A 267 20.46 35.46 -7.49
CA PRO A 267 20.59 35.83 -8.88
C PRO A 267 20.48 37.33 -9.10
N LYS A 268 21.08 37.83 -10.20
CA LYS A 268 20.93 39.25 -10.61
C LYS A 268 19.51 39.51 -11.11
N ARG A 269 18.96 38.57 -11.90
CA ARG A 269 17.59 38.62 -12.42
C ARG A 269 16.95 37.22 -12.48
N LEU A 270 15.81 37.08 -11.80
CA LEU A 270 15.01 35.86 -11.79
C LEU A 270 13.82 35.99 -12.75
N LEU A 271 13.53 34.92 -13.47
CA LEU A 271 12.23 34.67 -14.11
C LEU A 271 11.53 33.49 -13.48
N PHE A 272 10.33 33.69 -12.92
CA PHE A 272 9.45 32.63 -12.41
C PHE A 272 8.28 32.45 -13.37
N LEU A 273 8.22 31.26 -14.02
CA LEU A 273 7.25 30.92 -15.04
C LEU A 273 6.16 29.99 -14.54
N VAL A 274 4.91 30.34 -14.81
CA VAL A 274 3.74 29.51 -14.51
C VAL A 274 2.74 29.53 -15.68
N HIS A 275 1.74 28.67 -15.64
CA HIS A 275 0.72 28.61 -16.70
C HIS A 275 -0.52 29.47 -16.40
N ARG A 276 -0.76 29.91 -15.14
CA ARG A 276 -1.96 30.69 -14.73
C ARG A 276 -1.60 31.92 -13.92
N GLU A 277 -2.31 33.02 -14.17
CA GLU A 277 -2.13 34.30 -13.51
C GLU A 277 -2.34 34.23 -11.98
N GLN A 278 -3.30 33.42 -11.52
CA GLN A 278 -3.59 33.25 -10.08
C GLN A 278 -2.37 32.70 -9.31
N ILE A 279 -1.59 31.81 -9.95
CA ILE A 279 -0.37 31.24 -9.37
C ILE A 279 0.73 32.30 -9.27
N VAL A 280 0.81 33.24 -10.25
CA VAL A 280 1.77 34.36 -10.23
C VAL A 280 1.64 35.20 -8.96
N ASN A 281 0.44 35.60 -8.61
CA ASN A 281 0.19 36.44 -7.44
C ASN A 281 0.62 35.75 -6.15
N LYS A 282 0.20 34.50 -5.97
CA LYS A 282 0.50 33.70 -4.78
C LYS A 282 2.00 33.41 -4.66
N ALA A 283 2.65 33.04 -5.77
CA ALA A 283 4.08 32.78 -5.78
C ALA A 283 4.87 34.03 -5.39
N MET A 284 4.49 35.19 -5.95
CA MET A 284 5.12 36.46 -5.62
C MET A 284 4.98 36.79 -4.12
N GLU A 285 3.80 36.60 -3.51
CA GLU A 285 3.59 36.81 -2.08
C GLU A 285 4.46 35.86 -1.23
N GLU A 286 4.60 34.59 -1.61
CA GLU A 286 5.46 33.64 -0.92
C GLU A 286 6.94 34.00 -1.05
N PHE A 287 7.39 34.46 -2.22
CA PHE A 287 8.75 34.94 -2.41
C PHE A 287 9.04 36.19 -1.58
N GLN A 288 8.10 37.15 -1.48
CA GLN A 288 8.21 38.31 -0.63
C GLN A 288 8.38 37.95 0.86
N LYS A 289 7.77 36.89 1.33
CA LYS A 289 7.93 36.39 2.71
C LYS A 289 9.32 35.81 2.96
N VAL A 290 9.95 35.18 1.95
CA VAL A 290 11.25 34.50 2.06
C VAL A 290 12.41 35.43 1.77
N LEU A 291 12.29 36.38 0.79
CA LEU A 291 13.30 37.29 0.35
C LEU A 291 13.15 38.63 1.13
N THR A 292 13.39 38.59 2.43
CA THR A 292 13.17 39.73 3.34
C THR A 292 14.05 40.95 3.04
N ASP A 293 15.16 40.76 2.34
CA ASP A 293 16.10 41.84 1.93
C ASP A 293 15.64 42.55 0.64
N ALA A 294 14.59 42.00 -0.04
CA ALA A 294 14.05 42.59 -1.25
C ALA A 294 12.89 43.56 -0.93
N THR A 295 12.82 44.64 -1.68
CA THR A 295 11.73 45.62 -1.58
C THR A 295 10.60 45.24 -2.56
N VAL A 296 9.39 45.78 -2.34
CA VAL A 296 8.26 45.58 -3.27
C VAL A 296 8.61 46.06 -4.70
N ALA A 297 9.51 47.04 -4.84
CA ALA A 297 9.96 47.53 -6.11
C ALA A 297 10.83 46.54 -6.91
N ASP A 298 11.43 45.55 -6.22
CA ASP A 298 12.26 44.51 -6.88
C ASP A 298 11.41 43.46 -7.58
N PHE A 299 10.13 43.37 -7.24
CA PHE A 299 9.19 42.39 -7.79
C PHE A 299 8.40 42.99 -8.98
N GLY A 300 8.26 42.23 -10.04
CA GLY A 300 7.50 42.59 -11.23
C GLY A 300 6.59 41.47 -11.73
N LYS A 301 5.48 41.87 -12.37
CA LYS A 301 4.55 40.96 -13.03
C LYS A 301 4.62 41.14 -14.54
N PHE A 302 4.59 40.00 -15.25
CA PHE A 302 4.48 40.01 -16.70
C PHE A 302 3.27 39.13 -17.12
N VAL A 303 2.07 39.68 -16.90
CA VAL A 303 0.75 39.03 -17.13
C VAL A 303 -0.27 40.05 -17.59
N GLY A 304 -1.18 39.63 -18.47
CA GLY A 304 -2.26 40.49 -18.96
C GLY A 304 -1.76 41.82 -19.54
N ALA A 305 -2.10 42.92 -18.89
CA ALA A 305 -1.66 44.27 -19.22
C ALA A 305 -0.34 44.68 -18.54
N SER A 306 0.09 43.97 -17.49
CA SER A 306 1.33 44.28 -16.78
C SER A 306 2.55 43.79 -17.57
N ARG A 307 3.56 44.65 -17.72
CA ARG A 307 4.78 44.45 -18.53
C ARG A 307 6.08 44.79 -17.80
N GLN A 308 6.19 44.46 -16.51
CA GLN A 308 7.31 44.84 -15.64
C GLN A 308 8.49 43.87 -15.79
N ILE A 309 9.11 43.80 -16.98
CA ILE A 309 10.18 42.85 -17.29
C ILE A 309 11.53 43.22 -16.67
N ASP A 310 11.78 44.52 -16.40
CA ASP A 310 13.07 45.06 -15.95
C ASP A 310 13.29 44.92 -14.42
N ARG A 311 12.35 44.33 -13.72
CA ARG A 311 12.48 44.08 -12.28
C ARG A 311 13.45 42.95 -11.97
N LYS A 312 13.98 42.90 -10.76
CA LYS A 312 14.92 41.88 -10.33
C LYS A 312 14.29 40.49 -10.28
N TYR A 313 13.06 40.40 -9.78
CA TYR A 313 12.30 39.17 -9.66
C TYR A 313 11.02 39.30 -10.49
N VAL A 314 10.98 38.64 -11.64
CA VAL A 314 9.86 38.72 -12.59
C VAL A 314 9.03 37.47 -12.53
N PHE A 315 7.72 37.62 -12.32
CA PHE A 315 6.74 36.55 -12.29
C PHE A 315 5.86 36.64 -13.52
N ALA A 316 5.88 35.62 -14.38
CA ALA A 316 5.23 35.67 -15.68
C ALA A 316 4.37 34.43 -15.95
N THR A 317 3.33 34.61 -16.77
CA THR A 317 2.68 33.46 -17.41
C THR A 317 3.36 33.14 -18.72
N VAL A 318 3.50 31.86 -19.04
CA VAL A 318 4.07 31.40 -20.30
C VAL A 318 3.34 32.00 -21.49
N GLN A 319 2.00 32.08 -21.45
CA GLN A 319 1.18 32.65 -22.53
C GLN A 319 1.48 34.13 -22.80
N SER A 320 1.82 34.88 -21.75
CA SER A 320 2.16 36.32 -21.91
C SER A 320 3.54 36.49 -22.53
N LEU A 321 4.49 35.62 -22.17
CA LEU A 321 5.88 35.74 -22.59
C LEU A 321 6.17 35.08 -23.94
N SER A 322 5.46 33.99 -24.28
CA SER A 322 5.71 33.16 -25.48
C SER A 322 5.30 33.82 -26.80
N LYS A 323 4.73 35.03 -26.79
CA LYS A 323 4.40 35.78 -28.03
C LYS A 323 5.69 36.21 -28.71
N THR A 324 5.84 35.90 -29.98
CA THR A 324 7.06 36.16 -30.78
C THR A 324 7.52 37.61 -30.67
N ASP A 325 6.62 38.56 -30.91
CA ASP A 325 6.92 40.00 -30.85
C ASP A 325 7.39 40.50 -29.48
N THR A 326 7.00 39.75 -28.42
CA THR A 326 7.39 40.06 -27.04
C THR A 326 8.76 39.45 -26.74
N LEU A 327 8.95 38.20 -27.10
CA LEU A 327 10.13 37.42 -26.79
C LEU A 327 11.37 37.96 -27.50
N ASP A 328 11.22 38.32 -28.79
CA ASP A 328 12.31 38.86 -29.64
C ASP A 328 12.84 40.22 -29.14
N GLN A 329 12.08 40.91 -28.30
CA GLN A 329 12.50 42.18 -27.71
C GLN A 329 13.34 42.02 -26.43
N ILE A 330 13.43 40.82 -25.88
CA ILE A 330 14.09 40.52 -24.63
C ILE A 330 15.43 39.84 -24.92
N PRO A 331 16.56 40.33 -24.44
CA PRO A 331 17.88 39.70 -24.65
C PRO A 331 17.89 38.25 -24.14
N HIS A 332 18.65 37.37 -24.82
CA HIS A 332 18.76 35.96 -24.46
C HIS A 332 19.36 35.76 -23.06
N ASP A 333 20.21 36.61 -22.60
CA ASP A 333 20.91 36.64 -21.31
C ASP A 333 20.23 37.53 -20.25
N HIS A 334 18.99 37.96 -20.51
CA HIS A 334 18.27 38.87 -19.62
C HIS A 334 18.06 38.33 -18.22
N PHE A 335 17.85 36.99 -18.08
CA PHE A 335 17.65 36.27 -16.83
C PHE A 335 18.78 35.27 -16.62
N ASP A 336 19.45 35.34 -15.47
CA ASP A 336 20.49 34.40 -15.06
C ASP A 336 19.91 33.18 -14.29
N TYR A 337 18.71 33.31 -13.77
CA TYR A 337 18.02 32.21 -13.09
C TYR A 337 16.56 32.09 -13.59
N ILE A 338 16.17 30.93 -14.05
CA ILE A 338 14.79 30.68 -14.49
C ILE A 338 14.20 29.54 -13.68
N ILE A 339 12.98 29.72 -13.15
CA ILE A 339 12.21 28.69 -12.48
C ILE A 339 10.92 28.43 -13.25
N ILE A 340 10.61 27.17 -13.49
CA ILE A 340 9.37 26.73 -14.10
C ILE A 340 8.59 25.90 -13.09
N ASP A 341 7.45 26.39 -12.63
CA ASP A 341 6.54 25.64 -11.78
C ASP A 341 5.52 24.87 -12.60
N GLU A 342 5.13 23.68 -12.09
CA GLU A 342 4.29 22.70 -12.79
C GLU A 342 4.85 22.34 -14.18
N VAL A 343 6.13 22.04 -14.22
CA VAL A 343 6.91 21.84 -15.45
C VAL A 343 6.40 20.66 -16.31
N HIS A 344 5.57 19.76 -15.76
CA HIS A 344 4.91 18.72 -16.54
C HIS A 344 4.11 19.24 -17.75
N ARG A 345 3.84 20.53 -17.82
CA ARG A 345 3.26 21.23 -18.97
C ARG A 345 4.29 21.80 -19.96
N ALA A 346 5.58 21.74 -19.62
CA ALA A 346 6.64 22.43 -20.38
C ALA A 346 6.94 21.85 -21.77
N ALA A 347 6.48 20.64 -22.08
CA ALA A 347 6.60 20.06 -23.42
C ALA A 347 5.65 20.72 -24.45
N ALA A 348 4.74 21.61 -24.04
CA ALA A 348 3.96 22.41 -25.00
C ALA A 348 4.87 23.38 -25.76
N ALA A 349 4.61 23.57 -27.04
CA ALA A 349 5.41 24.43 -27.95
C ALA A 349 5.66 25.85 -27.39
N THR A 350 4.75 26.36 -26.57
CA THR A 350 4.85 27.68 -25.91
C THR A 350 5.96 27.73 -24.87
N TYR A 351 6.13 26.68 -24.06
CA TYR A 351 7.21 26.59 -23.08
C TYR A 351 8.56 26.38 -23.75
N SER A 352 8.63 25.44 -24.70
CA SER A 352 9.88 25.19 -25.45
C SER A 352 10.39 26.45 -26.12
N ARG A 353 9.49 27.30 -26.64
CA ARG A 353 9.87 28.57 -27.22
C ARG A 353 10.54 29.52 -26.23
N VAL A 354 9.98 29.67 -25.01
CA VAL A 354 10.54 30.53 -23.97
C VAL A 354 11.86 29.97 -23.45
N ILE A 355 11.92 28.65 -23.19
CA ILE A 355 13.13 27.99 -22.66
C ILE A 355 14.29 28.08 -23.67
N ASN A 356 14.03 27.86 -24.96
CA ASN A 356 15.06 27.92 -26.00
C ASN A 356 15.51 29.34 -26.34
N HIS A 357 14.72 30.35 -25.98
CA HIS A 357 15.09 31.76 -26.20
C HIS A 357 16.14 32.22 -25.18
N PHE A 358 15.99 31.87 -23.91
CA PHE A 358 16.90 32.36 -22.84
C PHE A 358 18.08 31.42 -22.60
N THR A 359 19.20 32.00 -22.16
CA THR A 359 20.44 31.28 -21.80
C THR A 359 20.79 31.57 -20.34
N PRO A 360 19.97 31.05 -19.36
CA PRO A 360 20.24 31.31 -17.95
C PRO A 360 21.48 30.57 -17.47
N ASP A 361 22.07 31.03 -16.37
CA ASP A 361 23.12 30.33 -15.64
C ASP A 361 22.56 29.05 -15.01
N PHE A 362 21.28 29.06 -14.57
CA PHE A 362 20.61 27.92 -14.04
C PHE A 362 19.09 27.90 -14.37
N LEU A 363 18.60 26.77 -14.82
CA LEU A 363 17.18 26.46 -15.07
C LEU A 363 16.69 25.43 -14.05
N LEU A 364 15.72 25.79 -13.21
CA LEU A 364 15.09 24.93 -12.22
C LEU A 364 13.67 24.57 -12.62
N GLY A 365 13.37 23.29 -12.71
CA GLY A 365 12.02 22.77 -12.87
C GLY A 365 11.44 22.28 -11.54
N LEU A 366 10.15 22.53 -11.32
CA LEU A 366 9.39 22.02 -10.17
C LEU A 366 8.15 21.30 -10.66
N THR A 367 7.90 20.09 -10.15
CA THR A 367 6.66 19.35 -10.45
C THR A 367 6.30 18.40 -9.31
N ALA A 368 5.01 18.06 -9.20
CA ALA A 368 4.56 16.97 -8.33
C ALA A 368 4.46 15.63 -9.08
N THR A 369 4.24 15.70 -10.38
CA THR A 369 3.96 14.56 -11.27
C THR A 369 4.72 14.78 -12.58
N PRO A 370 5.94 14.26 -12.68
CA PRO A 370 6.72 14.38 -13.92
C PRO A 370 6.19 13.46 -15.03
N GLU A 371 5.43 12.41 -14.67
CA GLU A 371 4.83 11.47 -15.59
C GLU A 371 3.71 12.16 -16.38
N ARG A 372 3.70 11.92 -17.71
CA ARG A 372 2.72 12.49 -18.63
C ARG A 372 2.00 11.43 -19.42
N THR A 373 0.72 11.70 -19.68
CA THR A 373 -0.11 10.85 -20.54
C THR A 373 0.11 11.07 -22.04
N ASP A 374 0.78 12.16 -22.43
CA ASP A 374 1.01 12.56 -23.85
C ASP A 374 2.43 12.23 -24.37
N GLY A 375 3.26 11.55 -23.59
CA GLY A 375 4.58 11.05 -24.00
C GLY A 375 5.69 12.11 -24.10
N GLY A 376 5.49 13.33 -23.61
CA GLY A 376 6.54 14.36 -23.55
C GLY A 376 7.57 14.06 -22.47
N ASP A 377 8.87 14.08 -22.82
CA ASP A 377 9.96 13.81 -21.89
C ASP A 377 10.38 15.10 -21.18
N ILE A 378 9.96 15.24 -19.91
CA ILE A 378 10.34 16.37 -19.06
C ILE A 378 11.76 16.21 -18.54
N TYR A 379 12.19 15.00 -18.28
CA TYR A 379 13.53 14.74 -17.72
C TYR A 379 14.62 15.17 -18.72
N GLN A 380 14.42 14.93 -20.02
CA GLN A 380 15.32 15.41 -21.09
C GLN A 380 15.49 16.93 -21.06
N LEU A 381 14.42 17.69 -20.76
CA LEU A 381 14.49 19.15 -20.69
C LEU A 381 15.46 19.62 -19.58
N PHE A 382 15.68 18.81 -18.58
CA PHE A 382 16.57 19.08 -17.44
C PHE A 382 17.83 18.22 -17.45
N ASP A 383 18.21 17.69 -18.63
CA ASP A 383 19.41 16.87 -18.82
C ASP A 383 19.45 15.65 -17.87
N TYR A 384 18.26 15.14 -17.48
CA TYR A 384 18.03 14.06 -16.50
C TYR A 384 18.55 14.34 -15.08
N ASN A 385 18.87 15.58 -14.77
CA ASN A 385 19.32 16.00 -13.45
C ASN A 385 18.13 16.13 -12.49
N VAL A 386 17.88 15.13 -11.67
CA VAL A 386 16.86 15.12 -10.61
C VAL A 386 17.56 15.11 -9.25
N PRO A 387 18.01 16.26 -8.74
CA PRO A 387 18.74 16.33 -7.47
C PRO A 387 17.89 15.88 -6.28
N TYR A 388 16.57 16.08 -6.33
CA TYR A 388 15.71 15.69 -5.21
C TYR A 388 14.32 15.22 -5.66
N GLU A 389 13.87 14.12 -5.05
CA GLU A 389 12.54 13.55 -5.29
C GLU A 389 11.87 13.16 -3.97
N ILE A 390 10.67 13.70 -3.70
CA ILE A 390 9.81 13.28 -2.60
C ILE A 390 8.39 13.02 -3.10
N ARG A 391 7.99 11.75 -3.10
CA ARG A 391 6.65 11.30 -3.46
C ARG A 391 5.68 11.38 -2.28
N LEU A 392 4.39 11.20 -2.56
CA LEU A 392 3.30 11.31 -1.58
C LEU A 392 3.57 10.46 -0.32
N LYS A 393 3.95 9.21 -0.47
CA LYS A 393 4.23 8.30 0.64
C LYS A 393 5.32 8.88 1.57
N LYS A 394 6.48 9.20 1.01
CA LYS A 394 7.60 9.77 1.79
C LYS A 394 7.24 11.11 2.44
N ALA A 395 6.42 11.94 1.78
CA ALA A 395 5.96 13.22 2.34
C ALA A 395 4.99 13.03 3.53
N LEU A 396 4.14 11.99 3.48
CA LEU A 396 3.28 11.60 4.60
C LEU A 396 4.11 11.01 5.75
N ASP A 397 5.05 10.09 5.48
CA ASP A 397 5.95 9.49 6.48
C ASP A 397 6.76 10.55 7.22
N SER A 398 7.22 11.56 6.50
CA SER A 398 7.95 12.71 7.05
C SER A 398 7.04 13.74 7.74
N LYS A 399 5.76 13.43 7.95
CA LYS A 399 4.75 14.31 8.58
C LYS A 399 4.68 15.71 7.95
N MET A 400 4.96 15.83 6.66
CA MET A 400 4.87 17.12 5.93
C MET A 400 3.43 17.43 5.53
N LEU A 401 2.61 16.40 5.39
CA LEU A 401 1.20 16.45 5.00
C LEU A 401 0.35 15.92 6.14
N VAL A 402 -0.93 16.29 6.17
CA VAL A 402 -1.89 15.64 7.08
C VAL A 402 -2.20 14.24 6.57
N PRO A 403 -2.44 13.28 7.46
CA PRO A 403 -2.90 11.95 7.04
C PRO A 403 -4.27 12.00 6.39
N PHE A 404 -4.65 10.92 5.71
CA PHE A 404 -5.96 10.79 5.09
C PHE A 404 -6.64 9.49 5.48
N HIS A 405 -7.99 9.52 5.45
CA HIS A 405 -8.84 8.34 5.60
C HIS A 405 -9.70 8.21 4.34
N TYR A 406 -9.42 7.17 3.55
CA TYR A 406 -10.14 6.86 2.33
C TYR A 406 -11.24 5.83 2.62
N PHE A 407 -12.44 6.14 2.14
CA PHE A 407 -13.63 5.28 2.21
C PHE A 407 -14.16 5.05 0.80
N GLY A 408 -13.91 3.86 0.25
CA GLY A 408 -14.51 3.41 -1.00
C GLY A 408 -15.90 2.86 -0.73
N VAL A 409 -16.93 3.53 -1.22
CA VAL A 409 -18.34 3.18 -1.00
C VAL A 409 -19.03 2.85 -2.33
N THR A 410 -19.97 1.92 -2.30
CA THR A 410 -20.78 1.59 -3.48
C THR A 410 -21.65 2.78 -3.84
N ASP A 411 -21.69 3.19 -5.14
CA ASP A 411 -22.67 4.20 -5.63
C ASP A 411 -24.06 3.56 -5.71
N TYR A 412 -25.08 4.42 -5.81
CA TYR A 412 -26.47 3.99 -5.88
C TYR A 412 -26.72 3.04 -7.04
N GLU A 413 -27.47 1.97 -6.78
CA GLU A 413 -27.86 0.96 -7.77
C GLU A 413 -29.37 1.06 -8.07
N LYS A 414 -29.71 1.13 -9.35
CA LYS A 414 -31.09 1.06 -9.82
C LYS A 414 -31.27 -0.18 -10.67
N ASP A 415 -32.26 -0.99 -10.33
CA ASP A 415 -32.59 -2.23 -11.06
C ASP A 415 -31.37 -3.19 -11.23
N GLY A 416 -30.48 -3.25 -10.23
CA GLY A 416 -29.29 -4.08 -10.25
C GLY A 416 -28.13 -3.53 -11.09
N ALA A 417 -28.26 -2.32 -11.65
CA ALA A 417 -27.22 -1.61 -12.37
C ALA A 417 -26.68 -0.43 -11.55
N THR A 418 -25.37 -0.41 -11.31
CA THR A 418 -24.71 0.72 -10.64
C THR A 418 -24.69 1.94 -11.55
N ILE A 419 -24.98 3.11 -11.02
CA ILE A 419 -24.88 4.37 -11.75
C ILE A 419 -23.40 4.67 -12.04
N THR A 420 -23.12 5.09 -13.28
CA THR A 420 -21.77 5.43 -13.75
C THR A 420 -21.76 6.82 -14.39
N GLU A 421 -20.58 7.36 -14.64
CA GLU A 421 -20.44 8.63 -15.39
C GLU A 421 -21.08 8.63 -16.79
N ALA A 422 -21.32 7.44 -17.37
CA ALA A 422 -21.99 7.27 -18.65
C ALA A 422 -23.52 7.30 -18.53
N SER A 423 -24.07 7.23 -17.30
CA SER A 423 -25.53 7.27 -17.04
C SER A 423 -26.13 8.60 -17.47
N ASP A 424 -27.43 8.59 -17.75
CA ASP A 424 -28.16 9.81 -18.09
C ASP A 424 -28.19 10.82 -16.95
N LEU A 425 -28.30 12.11 -17.28
CA LEU A 425 -28.33 13.18 -16.26
C LEU A 425 -29.45 12.97 -15.24
N ALA A 426 -30.63 12.53 -15.67
CA ALA A 426 -31.75 12.25 -14.77
C ALA A 426 -31.43 11.14 -13.74
N GLN A 427 -30.59 10.16 -14.08
CA GLN A 427 -30.12 9.15 -13.16
C GLN A 427 -29.04 9.68 -12.20
N LEU A 428 -28.14 10.55 -12.70
CA LEU A 428 -27.09 11.14 -11.90
C LEU A 428 -27.61 12.10 -10.83
N VAL A 429 -28.77 12.69 -11.03
CA VAL A 429 -29.43 13.63 -10.10
C VAL A 429 -30.76 13.08 -9.56
N ALA A 430 -30.97 11.77 -9.63
CA ALA A 430 -32.16 11.12 -9.06
C ALA A 430 -32.23 11.36 -7.54
N GLU A 431 -33.42 11.61 -7.01
CA GLU A 431 -33.65 11.87 -5.59
C GLU A 431 -33.07 10.75 -4.69
N GLU A 432 -33.27 9.50 -5.09
CA GLU A 432 -32.76 8.33 -4.37
C GLU A 432 -31.24 8.29 -4.31
N ARG A 433 -30.56 8.71 -5.41
CA ARG A 433 -29.08 8.82 -5.41
C ARG A 433 -28.62 9.98 -4.53
N VAL A 434 -29.35 11.10 -4.53
CA VAL A 434 -29.05 12.24 -3.65
C VAL A 434 -29.16 11.81 -2.19
N ASP A 435 -30.23 11.09 -1.84
CA ASP A 435 -30.45 10.57 -0.48
C ASP A 435 -29.35 9.58 -0.09
N HIS A 436 -28.90 8.73 -1.02
CA HIS A 436 -27.76 7.83 -0.81
C HIS A 436 -26.44 8.60 -0.59
N VAL A 437 -26.19 9.67 -1.34
CA VAL A 437 -25.04 10.54 -1.11
C VAL A 437 -25.09 11.17 0.28
N ILE A 438 -26.26 11.65 0.70
CA ILE A 438 -26.48 12.21 2.05
C ILE A 438 -26.20 11.15 3.13
N GLU A 439 -26.70 9.94 2.97
CA GLU A 439 -26.43 8.82 3.88
C GLU A 439 -24.90 8.59 4.06
N LYS A 440 -24.15 8.53 2.95
CA LYS A 440 -22.70 8.33 3.01
C LYS A 440 -21.94 9.54 3.54
N LEU A 441 -22.40 10.76 3.26
CA LEU A 441 -21.85 11.98 3.87
C LEU A 441 -22.10 12.00 5.39
N THR A 442 -23.25 11.56 5.85
CA THR A 442 -23.55 11.42 7.28
C THR A 442 -22.68 10.36 7.95
N ALA A 443 -22.54 9.19 7.30
CA ALA A 443 -21.79 8.07 7.86
C ALA A 443 -20.27 8.33 7.91
N TYR A 444 -19.68 8.87 6.86
CA TYR A 444 -18.22 8.95 6.68
C TYR A 444 -17.66 10.39 6.69
N GLY A 445 -18.50 11.39 6.48
CA GLY A 445 -18.11 12.80 6.51
C GLY A 445 -17.77 13.33 7.89
N HIS A 446 -17.26 14.56 7.96
CA HIS A 446 -17.13 15.28 9.21
C HIS A 446 -18.53 15.60 9.78
N ALA A 447 -18.73 15.40 11.07
CA ALA A 447 -20.01 15.66 11.73
C ALA A 447 -20.38 17.15 11.66
N THR A 448 -19.36 18.00 11.83
CA THR A 448 -19.48 19.47 11.70
C THR A 448 -18.22 20.02 11.04
N GLY A 449 -18.25 21.28 10.62
CA GLY A 449 -17.07 21.96 10.10
C GLY A 449 -16.53 21.41 8.77
N ALA A 450 -17.33 20.65 8.00
CA ALA A 450 -16.93 20.17 6.69
C ALA A 450 -16.56 21.35 5.77
N LYS A 451 -15.38 21.25 5.14
CA LYS A 451 -14.91 22.14 4.09
C LYS A 451 -14.48 21.26 2.93
N GLY A 452 -15.45 20.96 2.05
CA GLY A 452 -15.32 19.87 1.10
C GLY A 452 -15.35 20.29 -0.37
N LEU A 453 -14.76 19.43 -1.22
CA LEU A 453 -14.96 19.42 -2.67
C LEU A 453 -15.71 18.16 -3.07
N ILE A 454 -16.74 18.32 -3.92
CA ILE A 454 -17.45 17.21 -4.56
C ILE A 454 -17.12 17.23 -6.05
N PHE A 455 -16.45 16.20 -6.53
CA PHE A 455 -16.09 16.05 -7.93
C PHE A 455 -17.19 15.32 -8.69
N CYS A 456 -17.81 16.02 -9.64
CA CYS A 456 -18.87 15.51 -10.50
C CYS A 456 -18.35 15.16 -11.90
N SER A 457 -19.12 14.39 -12.67
CA SER A 457 -18.76 14.01 -14.04
C SER A 457 -19.06 15.12 -15.06
N ARG A 458 -20.11 15.94 -14.81
CA ARG A 458 -20.62 16.95 -15.76
C ARG A 458 -20.99 18.26 -15.06
N ALA A 459 -20.93 19.38 -15.82
CA ALA A 459 -21.29 20.69 -15.31
C ALA A 459 -22.77 20.79 -14.86
N LYS A 460 -23.68 20.21 -15.65
CA LYS A 460 -25.10 20.18 -15.33
C LYS A 460 -25.38 19.34 -14.08
N GLU A 461 -24.72 18.18 -13.93
CA GLU A 461 -24.82 17.38 -12.71
C GLU A 461 -24.42 18.19 -11.48
N ALA A 462 -23.28 18.88 -11.52
CA ALA A 462 -22.82 19.70 -10.40
C ALA A 462 -23.83 20.81 -10.04
N GLN A 463 -24.42 21.47 -11.04
CA GLN A 463 -25.41 22.54 -10.81
C GLN A 463 -26.71 22.01 -10.21
N GLU A 464 -27.31 20.97 -10.79
CA GLU A 464 -28.56 20.39 -10.32
C GLU A 464 -28.40 19.70 -8.97
N LEU A 465 -27.33 18.93 -8.80
CA LEU A 465 -27.00 18.26 -7.53
C LEU A 465 -26.78 19.27 -6.40
N SER A 466 -26.13 20.40 -6.63
CA SER A 466 -25.99 21.46 -5.63
C SER A 466 -27.32 21.99 -5.14
N ILE A 467 -28.31 22.15 -6.02
CA ILE A 467 -29.65 22.58 -5.65
C ILE A 467 -30.33 21.53 -4.77
N LEU A 468 -30.24 20.25 -5.17
CA LEU A 468 -30.89 19.15 -4.43
C LEU A 468 -30.22 18.91 -3.08
N LEU A 469 -28.90 19.02 -2.99
CA LEU A 469 -28.16 18.88 -1.73
C LEU A 469 -28.49 20.03 -0.76
N ASN A 470 -28.68 21.25 -1.22
CA ASN A 470 -29.08 22.38 -0.39
C ASN A 470 -30.50 22.24 0.21
N ALA A 471 -31.31 21.32 -0.31
CA ALA A 471 -32.62 20.97 0.23
C ALA A 471 -32.58 19.76 1.20
N ARG A 472 -31.39 19.23 1.50
CA ARG A 472 -31.16 18.05 2.36
C ARG A 472 -30.41 18.45 3.63
N GLU A 473 -30.64 17.69 4.69
CA GLU A 473 -29.96 17.85 5.97
C GLU A 473 -28.90 16.77 6.16
N VAL A 474 -27.78 17.17 6.68
CA VAL A 474 -26.74 16.27 7.21
C VAL A 474 -26.54 16.62 8.67
N ASN A 475 -26.69 15.65 9.56
CA ASN A 475 -26.57 15.83 11.01
C ASN A 475 -27.51 16.94 11.55
N GLY A 476 -28.76 16.98 11.04
CA GLY A 476 -29.79 17.95 11.48
C GLY A 476 -29.56 19.37 10.99
N ARG A 477 -28.68 19.60 10.01
CA ARG A 477 -28.41 20.93 9.44
C ARG A 477 -28.47 20.88 7.92
N LEU A 478 -29.16 21.87 7.32
CA LEU A 478 -29.17 22.02 5.87
C LEU A 478 -27.74 22.21 5.31
N LEU A 479 -27.42 21.49 4.25
CA LEU A 479 -26.18 21.67 3.55
C LEU A 479 -26.14 23.02 2.82
N ARG A 480 -24.94 23.60 2.76
CA ARG A 480 -24.68 24.87 2.05
C ARG A 480 -23.65 24.57 0.96
N THR A 481 -24.13 24.39 -0.26
CA THR A 481 -23.28 24.02 -1.38
C THR A 481 -23.36 25.02 -2.52
N ARG A 482 -22.32 25.07 -3.37
CA ARG A 482 -22.31 25.86 -4.59
C ARG A 482 -21.58 25.10 -5.70
N ALA A 483 -22.20 25.07 -6.90
CA ALA A 483 -21.53 24.54 -8.07
C ALA A 483 -20.61 25.58 -8.71
N LEU A 484 -19.39 25.17 -9.04
CA LEU A 484 -18.40 25.99 -9.70
C LEU A 484 -17.91 25.28 -10.97
N THR A 485 -18.24 25.84 -12.14
CA THR A 485 -17.94 25.26 -13.45
C THR A 485 -16.88 26.07 -14.19
N GLY A 486 -16.39 25.55 -15.33
CA GLY A 486 -15.41 26.21 -16.20
C GLY A 486 -15.81 27.59 -16.66
N ALA A 487 -17.10 27.89 -16.71
CA ALA A 487 -17.65 29.19 -17.14
C ALA A 487 -17.51 30.30 -16.06
N ALA A 488 -17.21 29.96 -14.80
CA ALA A 488 -17.10 30.92 -13.71
C ALA A 488 -15.90 31.86 -13.88
N SER A 489 -16.10 33.14 -13.60
CA SER A 489 -15.03 34.14 -13.63
C SER A 489 -13.98 33.91 -12.54
N ALA A 490 -12.79 34.48 -12.66
CA ALA A 490 -11.74 34.39 -11.64
C ALA A 490 -12.21 34.98 -10.30
N GLU A 491 -12.94 36.08 -10.32
CA GLU A 491 -13.49 36.73 -9.12
C GLU A 491 -14.55 35.85 -8.44
N GLU A 492 -15.41 35.19 -9.20
CA GLU A 492 -16.41 34.29 -8.67
C GLU A 492 -15.76 33.07 -8.01
N ARG A 493 -14.71 32.51 -8.63
CA ARG A 493 -13.93 31.40 -8.06
C ARG A 493 -13.30 31.79 -6.71
N GLU A 494 -12.64 32.94 -6.66
CA GLU A 494 -12.00 33.43 -5.45
C GLU A 494 -13.02 33.66 -4.33
N ARG A 495 -14.16 34.29 -4.64
CA ARG A 495 -15.24 34.52 -3.68
C ARG A 495 -15.81 33.21 -3.15
N THR A 496 -16.01 32.22 -4.02
CA THR A 496 -16.55 30.92 -3.62
C THR A 496 -15.58 30.14 -2.75
N VAL A 497 -14.29 30.19 -3.06
CA VAL A 497 -13.23 29.57 -2.23
C VAL A 497 -13.17 30.25 -0.86
N LYS A 498 -13.18 31.58 -0.78
CA LYS A 498 -13.24 32.30 0.51
C LYS A 498 -14.44 31.94 1.35
N ALA A 499 -15.61 31.80 0.73
CA ALA A 499 -16.83 31.39 1.42
C ALA A 499 -16.68 29.96 2.02
N LEU A 500 -16.02 29.03 1.31
CA LEU A 500 -15.71 27.71 1.86
C LEU A 500 -14.70 27.79 3.01
N GLU A 501 -13.63 28.56 2.87
CA GLU A 501 -12.61 28.75 3.90
C GLU A 501 -13.20 29.37 5.18
N GLN A 502 -14.12 30.31 5.05
CA GLN A 502 -14.81 30.98 6.16
C GLN A 502 -15.94 30.13 6.76
N GLY A 503 -16.25 28.97 6.16
CA GLY A 503 -17.33 28.10 6.63
C GLY A 503 -18.74 28.62 6.32
N GLU A 504 -18.88 29.53 5.36
CA GLU A 504 -20.17 29.96 4.81
C GLU A 504 -20.75 28.89 3.86
N LEU A 505 -19.88 28.08 3.23
CA LEU A 505 -20.21 26.89 2.45
C LEU A 505 -19.61 25.67 3.11
N ASP A 506 -20.31 24.53 2.99
CA ASP A 506 -19.83 23.22 3.41
C ASP A 506 -19.14 22.49 2.25
N TYR A 507 -19.65 22.65 1.01
CA TYR A 507 -19.06 22.02 -0.18
C TYR A 507 -19.11 22.91 -1.41
N ILE A 508 -18.08 22.75 -2.26
CA ILE A 508 -18.08 23.23 -3.65
C ILE A 508 -18.16 22.02 -4.56
N LEU A 509 -19.19 22.00 -5.45
CA LEU A 509 -19.31 20.98 -6.49
C LEU A 509 -18.56 21.43 -7.74
N THR A 510 -17.74 20.57 -8.30
CA THR A 510 -16.86 20.92 -9.42
C THR A 510 -16.58 19.73 -10.34
N ILE A 511 -15.97 19.99 -11.50
CA ILE A 511 -15.51 18.94 -12.43
C ILE A 511 -13.99 18.92 -12.46
N ASP A 512 -13.36 19.86 -13.18
CA ASP A 512 -11.91 19.89 -13.44
C ASP A 512 -11.21 21.19 -12.98
N ILE A 513 -11.98 22.16 -12.49
CA ILE A 513 -11.45 23.50 -12.16
C ILE A 513 -10.40 23.44 -11.07
N PHE A 514 -10.58 22.53 -10.12
CA PHE A 514 -9.71 22.34 -8.97
C PHE A 514 -8.66 21.22 -9.19
N ASN A 515 -8.52 20.70 -10.38
CA ASN A 515 -7.44 19.74 -10.66
C ASN A 515 -6.06 20.41 -10.60
N GLU A 516 -5.98 21.74 -10.83
CA GLU A 516 -4.73 22.50 -10.78
C GLU A 516 -4.94 23.97 -10.37
N GLY A 517 -3.97 24.55 -9.68
CA GLY A 517 -3.82 25.99 -9.48
C GLY A 517 -4.66 26.65 -8.39
N VAL A 518 -5.56 25.96 -7.74
CA VAL A 518 -6.32 26.49 -6.58
C VAL A 518 -5.84 25.81 -5.30
N ASP A 519 -5.58 26.61 -4.28
CA ASP A 519 -5.11 26.16 -2.97
C ASP A 519 -6.17 26.48 -1.93
N ILE A 520 -6.61 25.46 -1.21
CA ILE A 520 -7.60 25.56 -0.13
C ILE A 520 -7.02 24.83 1.09
N PRO A 521 -6.12 25.45 1.88
CA PRO A 521 -5.45 24.78 2.99
C PRO A 521 -6.42 24.14 4.01
N PRO A 522 -7.55 24.77 4.40
CA PRO A 522 -8.47 24.19 5.35
C PRO A 522 -9.39 23.09 4.77
N LEU A 523 -9.20 22.69 3.49
CA LEU A 523 -9.97 21.62 2.88
C LEU A 523 -9.76 20.31 3.64
N ASN A 524 -10.81 19.78 4.27
CA ASN A 524 -10.76 18.58 5.13
C ASN A 524 -11.55 17.40 4.57
N GLN A 525 -12.30 17.60 3.45
CA GLN A 525 -13.09 16.53 2.84
C GLN A 525 -13.07 16.58 1.31
N ILE A 526 -12.95 15.40 0.70
CA ILE A 526 -13.09 15.20 -0.75
C ILE A 526 -14.13 14.12 -0.99
N VAL A 527 -15.06 14.38 -1.90
CA VAL A 527 -16.09 13.44 -2.35
C VAL A 527 -15.97 13.24 -3.85
N MET A 528 -15.84 12.00 -4.26
CA MET A 528 -15.67 11.59 -5.65
C MET A 528 -16.96 10.93 -6.14
N LEU A 529 -17.75 11.63 -6.97
CA LEU A 529 -18.95 11.09 -7.63
C LEU A 529 -18.69 10.68 -9.08
N ARG A 530 -17.43 10.72 -9.49
CA ARG A 530 -16.97 10.30 -10.81
C ARG A 530 -15.88 9.27 -10.72
N ALA A 531 -15.82 8.32 -11.66
CA ALA A 531 -14.72 7.39 -11.75
C ALA A 531 -13.40 8.11 -12.03
N THR A 532 -12.37 7.86 -11.25
CA THR A 532 -11.03 8.36 -11.51
C THR A 532 -10.28 7.36 -12.38
N GLN A 533 -10.05 7.72 -13.64
CA GLN A 533 -9.40 6.83 -14.62
C GLN A 533 -7.86 6.84 -14.52
N SER A 534 -7.28 7.76 -13.72
CA SER A 534 -5.83 7.94 -13.61
C SER A 534 -5.42 8.13 -12.15
N SER A 535 -4.48 7.32 -11.71
CA SER A 535 -3.82 7.46 -10.40
C SER A 535 -3.16 8.84 -10.22
N ILE A 536 -2.67 9.44 -11.30
CA ILE A 536 -2.05 10.78 -11.31
C ILE A 536 -3.09 11.85 -10.95
N ILE A 537 -4.25 11.84 -11.63
CA ILE A 537 -5.32 12.83 -11.36
C ILE A 537 -5.84 12.66 -9.93
N PHE A 538 -6.03 11.41 -9.48
CA PHE A 538 -6.44 11.13 -8.11
C PHE A 538 -5.44 11.69 -7.10
N THR A 539 -4.16 11.41 -7.28
CA THR A 539 -3.09 11.89 -6.38
C THR A 539 -3.02 13.42 -6.36
N GLN A 540 -3.24 14.09 -7.50
CA GLN A 540 -3.27 15.55 -7.58
C GLN A 540 -4.48 16.15 -6.84
N GLN A 541 -5.65 15.54 -6.97
CA GLN A 541 -6.87 15.95 -6.25
C GLN A 541 -6.71 15.75 -4.75
N LEU A 542 -6.22 14.59 -4.34
CA LEU A 542 -5.93 14.24 -2.95
C LEU A 542 -4.92 15.21 -2.34
N GLY A 543 -3.81 15.48 -3.04
CA GLY A 543 -2.72 16.33 -2.55
C GLY A 543 -3.13 17.75 -2.16
N ARG A 544 -4.26 18.24 -2.68
CA ARG A 544 -4.81 19.55 -2.27
C ARG A 544 -5.38 19.55 -0.86
N GLY A 545 -6.04 18.45 -0.51
CA GLY A 545 -6.60 18.26 0.83
C GLY A 545 -5.58 17.76 1.85
N LEU A 546 -4.33 17.46 1.47
CA LEU A 546 -3.31 16.97 2.39
C LEU A 546 -2.47 18.06 3.04
N ARG A 547 -2.65 19.34 2.67
CA ARG A 547 -1.93 20.45 3.29
C ARG A 547 -2.32 20.62 4.75
N LYS A 548 -1.33 20.97 5.58
CA LYS A 548 -1.57 21.35 6.96
C LYS A 548 -2.28 22.70 7.02
N ALA A 549 -3.24 22.83 7.93
CA ALA A 549 -3.90 24.06 8.28
C ALA A 549 -4.32 24.02 9.76
N ASP A 550 -4.48 25.16 10.38
CA ASP A 550 -4.93 25.26 11.77
C ASP A 550 -6.32 24.61 11.93
N GLY A 551 -6.46 23.78 12.93
CA GLY A 551 -7.69 23.03 13.20
C GLY A 551 -7.99 21.88 12.24
N LYS A 552 -7.01 21.42 11.49
CA LYS A 552 -7.16 20.30 10.54
C LYS A 552 -6.20 19.17 10.87
N ASP A 553 -6.74 18.06 11.37
CA ASP A 553 -5.97 16.89 11.78
C ASP A 553 -5.78 15.88 10.65
N HIS A 554 -6.75 15.74 9.75
CA HIS A 554 -6.75 14.76 8.67
C HIS A 554 -7.65 15.19 7.51
N LEU A 555 -7.52 14.48 6.40
CA LEU A 555 -8.40 14.57 5.23
C LEU A 555 -9.29 13.33 5.16
N ARG A 556 -10.59 13.51 4.93
CA ARG A 556 -11.51 12.40 4.58
C ARG A 556 -11.78 12.38 3.09
N VAL A 557 -11.70 11.20 2.50
CA VAL A 557 -12.00 10.96 1.09
C VAL A 557 -13.10 9.92 1.00
N ILE A 558 -14.23 10.31 0.42
CA ILE A 558 -15.38 9.42 0.17
C ILE A 558 -15.47 9.23 -1.34
N ASP A 559 -15.23 8.02 -1.81
CA ASP A 559 -15.19 7.69 -3.23
C ASP A 559 -16.36 6.76 -3.59
N PHE A 560 -17.31 7.28 -4.37
CA PHE A 560 -18.49 6.54 -4.84
C PHE A 560 -18.10 5.71 -6.06
N ILE A 561 -17.96 4.42 -5.85
CA ILE A 561 -17.46 3.49 -6.85
C ILE A 561 -18.60 2.99 -7.72
N GLY A 562 -18.84 3.64 -8.86
CA GLY A 562 -19.81 3.19 -9.87
C GLY A 562 -19.21 2.24 -10.92
N ASN A 563 -17.91 2.33 -11.19
CA ASN A 563 -17.23 1.49 -12.16
C ASN A 563 -15.97 0.84 -11.56
N TYR A 564 -16.03 -0.47 -11.37
CA TYR A 564 -15.00 -1.23 -10.67
C TYR A 564 -13.79 -1.64 -11.54
N ASN A 565 -13.81 -1.38 -12.85
CA ASN A 565 -12.81 -1.92 -13.77
C ASN A 565 -11.37 -1.49 -13.50
N ASN A 566 -11.15 -0.29 -12.94
CA ASN A 566 -9.83 0.26 -12.67
C ASN A 566 -9.65 0.76 -11.23
N ASN A 567 -10.62 0.62 -10.36
CA ASN A 567 -10.58 1.20 -9.01
C ASN A 567 -9.55 0.55 -8.09
N PHE A 568 -9.03 -0.62 -8.43
CA PHE A 568 -7.87 -1.21 -7.75
C PHE A 568 -6.58 -0.37 -7.93
N LEU A 569 -6.53 0.54 -8.92
CA LEU A 569 -5.39 1.44 -9.12
C LEU A 569 -5.28 2.51 -8.02
N ILE A 570 -6.39 2.86 -7.36
CA ILE A 570 -6.40 3.87 -6.29
C ILE A 570 -5.63 3.40 -5.05
N PRO A 571 -5.92 2.23 -4.45
CA PRO A 571 -5.11 1.67 -3.38
C PRO A 571 -3.62 1.55 -3.73
N ILE A 572 -3.32 1.16 -4.97
CA ILE A 572 -1.95 1.06 -5.48
C ILE A 572 -1.26 2.43 -5.45
N ALA A 573 -1.91 3.44 -6.04
CA ALA A 573 -1.38 4.81 -6.08
C ALA A 573 -1.14 5.40 -4.69
N LEU A 574 -2.03 5.10 -3.75
CA LEU A 574 -1.94 5.56 -2.36
C LEU A 574 -0.84 4.85 -1.56
N ASN A 575 -0.56 3.58 -1.85
CA ASN A 575 0.49 2.82 -1.18
C ASN A 575 1.90 3.07 -1.77
N GLY A 576 1.99 3.79 -2.87
CA GLY A 576 3.28 4.24 -3.44
C GLY A 576 4.05 3.19 -4.25
N GLY A 577 3.42 2.08 -4.64
CA GLY A 577 4.07 1.08 -5.48
C GLY A 577 3.07 0.27 -6.29
N ASP A 578 3.36 0.06 -7.56
CA ASP A 578 2.67 -0.90 -8.43
C ASP A 578 3.69 -1.89 -8.97
N ARG A 579 3.96 -2.94 -8.21
CA ARG A 579 4.84 -4.02 -8.67
C ARG A 579 4.16 -4.97 -9.66
N GLY A 580 2.88 -4.74 -9.97
CA GLY A 580 2.13 -5.58 -10.90
C GLY A 580 1.68 -6.93 -10.34
N ASP A 581 1.98 -7.26 -9.09
CA ASP A 581 1.51 -8.48 -8.44
C ASP A 581 0.13 -8.26 -7.80
N LYS A 582 -0.87 -8.99 -8.33
CA LYS A 582 -2.24 -8.96 -7.79
C LYS A 582 -2.32 -9.36 -6.33
N GLU A 583 -1.41 -10.19 -5.87
CA GLU A 583 -1.43 -10.73 -4.51
C GLU A 583 -0.88 -9.73 -3.49
N GLU A 584 -0.01 -8.82 -3.90
CA GLU A 584 0.42 -7.70 -3.06
C GLU A 584 -0.67 -6.62 -2.94
N ILE A 585 -1.51 -6.48 -3.98
CA ILE A 585 -2.59 -5.50 -4.01
C ILE A 585 -3.80 -5.93 -3.17
N LYS A 586 -4.12 -7.22 -3.14
CA LYS A 586 -5.29 -7.76 -2.40
C LYS A 586 -5.30 -7.41 -0.90
N PRO A 587 -4.18 -7.53 -0.15
CA PRO A 587 -4.14 -7.09 1.24
C PRO A 587 -4.44 -5.61 1.43
N ILE A 588 -3.95 -4.76 0.53
CA ILE A 588 -4.16 -3.31 0.57
C ILE A 588 -5.66 -2.98 0.42
N ILE A 589 -6.32 -3.59 -0.57
CA ILE A 589 -7.76 -3.41 -0.80
C ILE A 589 -8.57 -3.85 0.43
N ARG A 590 -8.14 -4.89 1.13
CA ARG A 590 -8.77 -5.38 2.36
C ARG A 590 -8.44 -4.58 3.61
N GLY A 591 -7.77 -3.43 3.45
CA GLY A 591 -7.27 -2.65 4.59
C GLY A 591 -6.23 -3.39 5.43
N LYS A 592 -5.53 -4.37 4.81
CA LYS A 592 -4.49 -5.18 5.43
C LYS A 592 -3.18 -4.84 4.71
N THR A 593 -2.24 -4.32 5.45
CA THR A 593 -0.88 -4.12 4.94
C THR A 593 -0.06 -5.40 5.14
N ALA A 594 0.72 -5.78 4.15
CA ALA A 594 1.70 -6.85 4.33
C ALA A 594 2.77 -6.43 5.34
N PRO A 595 3.43 -7.37 6.06
CA PRO A 595 4.53 -7.05 6.95
C PRO A 595 5.60 -6.26 6.20
N GLY A 596 5.85 -5.01 6.62
CA GLY A 596 6.83 -4.10 5.98
C GLY A 596 6.26 -3.13 4.93
N GLU A 597 4.97 -3.22 4.58
CA GLU A 597 4.28 -2.30 3.67
C GLU A 597 3.20 -1.50 4.40
N GLU A 598 3.56 -0.69 5.35
CA GLU A 598 2.60 0.18 6.03
C GLU A 598 2.23 1.38 5.14
N LEU A 599 0.92 1.69 5.11
CA LEU A 599 0.48 3.01 4.65
C LEU A 599 1.17 4.07 5.49
N SER A 600 1.61 5.14 4.83
CA SER A 600 2.35 6.22 5.46
C SER A 600 1.64 6.78 6.69
N GLY A 601 2.29 6.69 7.83
CA GLY A 601 1.78 7.25 9.07
C GLY A 601 0.47 6.61 9.54
N VAL A 602 -0.51 7.45 9.90
CA VAL A 602 -1.84 7.04 10.40
C VAL A 602 -2.94 7.04 9.32
N SER A 603 -2.57 7.14 8.05
CA SER A 603 -3.54 7.09 6.93
C SER A 603 -4.19 5.71 6.80
N THR A 604 -5.44 5.64 6.36
CA THR A 604 -6.19 4.38 6.17
C THR A 604 -6.90 4.32 4.82
N ILE A 605 -7.04 3.11 4.30
CA ILE A 605 -7.86 2.78 3.14
C ILE A 605 -8.89 1.76 3.61
N ASN A 606 -10.17 2.08 3.45
CA ASN A 606 -11.28 1.21 3.80
C ASN A 606 -12.25 1.14 2.62
N PHE A 607 -12.89 -0.02 2.44
CA PHE A 607 -13.97 -0.22 1.47
C PHE A 607 -15.18 -0.76 2.22
N ASP A 608 -16.38 -0.42 1.77
CA ASP A 608 -17.56 -1.16 2.19
C ASP A 608 -17.50 -2.61 1.64
N PRO A 609 -18.20 -3.59 2.25
CA PRO A 609 -18.08 -5.00 1.88
C PRO A 609 -18.39 -5.30 0.41
N ILE A 610 -19.34 -4.58 -0.19
CA ILE A 610 -19.72 -4.75 -1.60
C ILE A 610 -18.63 -4.21 -2.51
N SER A 611 -18.13 -3.00 -2.24
CA SER A 611 -17.03 -2.40 -2.97
C SER A 611 -15.75 -3.22 -2.86
N GLU A 612 -15.40 -3.71 -1.67
CA GLU A 612 -14.24 -4.61 -1.47
C GLU A 612 -14.32 -5.84 -2.38
N ALA A 613 -15.45 -6.56 -2.33
CA ALA A 613 -15.65 -7.75 -3.13
C ALA A 613 -15.54 -7.47 -4.63
N ARG A 614 -16.15 -6.41 -5.13
CA ARG A 614 -16.15 -6.03 -6.55
C ARG A 614 -14.79 -5.53 -7.04
N VAL A 615 -14.07 -4.75 -6.23
CA VAL A 615 -12.70 -4.30 -6.56
C VAL A 615 -11.75 -5.49 -6.62
N LEU A 616 -11.86 -6.43 -5.67
CA LEU A 616 -11.10 -7.68 -5.70
C LEU A 616 -11.42 -8.56 -6.92
N GLU A 617 -12.68 -8.63 -7.33
CA GLU A 617 -13.07 -9.34 -8.55
C GLU A 617 -12.51 -8.67 -9.81
N SER A 618 -12.56 -7.33 -9.88
CA SER A 618 -11.96 -6.56 -10.96
C SER A 618 -10.44 -6.80 -11.06
N LEU A 619 -9.74 -6.75 -9.92
CA LEU A 619 -8.32 -7.06 -9.85
C LEU A 619 -8.02 -8.47 -10.37
N ARG A 620 -8.85 -9.45 -10.00
CA ARG A 620 -8.71 -10.82 -10.48
C ARG A 620 -8.82 -10.94 -12.01
N LYS A 621 -9.77 -10.20 -12.62
CA LYS A 621 -10.01 -10.17 -14.07
C LYS A 621 -8.97 -9.35 -14.84
N ALA A 622 -8.29 -8.41 -14.18
CA ALA A 622 -7.30 -7.54 -14.82
C ALA A 622 -6.10 -8.35 -15.34
N LYS A 623 -5.69 -8.07 -16.59
CA LYS A 623 -4.45 -8.64 -17.17
C LYS A 623 -3.30 -7.66 -16.90
N LEU A 624 -2.65 -7.79 -15.76
CA LEU A 624 -1.56 -6.90 -15.36
C LEU A 624 -0.26 -7.12 -16.13
N ASP A 625 -0.12 -8.29 -16.77
CA ASP A 625 1.04 -8.74 -17.56
C ASP A 625 0.86 -8.58 -19.07
N ASN A 626 -0.12 -7.77 -19.51
CA ASN A 626 -0.31 -7.59 -20.94
C ASN A 626 0.80 -6.74 -21.57
N LEU A 627 1.10 -7.01 -22.85
CA LEU A 627 2.21 -6.39 -23.57
C LEU A 627 2.12 -4.85 -23.64
N ALA A 628 0.91 -4.29 -23.69
CA ALA A 628 0.70 -2.85 -23.72
C ALA A 628 1.13 -2.20 -22.39
N ARG A 629 0.83 -2.85 -21.28
CA ARG A 629 1.26 -2.40 -19.95
C ARG A 629 2.78 -2.52 -19.80
N LEU A 630 3.36 -3.68 -20.12
CA LEU A 630 4.82 -3.85 -20.07
C LEU A 630 5.55 -2.75 -20.87
N LYS A 631 5.02 -2.43 -22.06
CA LYS A 631 5.55 -1.35 -22.88
C LYS A 631 5.43 0.01 -22.21
N MET A 632 4.32 0.28 -21.52
CA MET A 632 4.11 1.54 -20.78
C MET A 632 5.11 1.67 -19.63
N GLU A 633 5.27 0.62 -18.82
CA GLU A 633 6.21 0.60 -17.68
C GLU A 633 7.68 0.80 -18.13
N ILE A 634 8.10 0.13 -19.22
CA ILE A 634 9.42 0.35 -19.81
C ILE A 634 9.55 1.82 -20.22
N ARG A 635 8.54 2.38 -20.92
CA ARG A 635 8.57 3.76 -21.39
C ARG A 635 8.65 4.78 -20.27
N GLU A 636 7.89 4.58 -19.19
CA GLU A 636 7.92 5.47 -18.02
C GLU A 636 9.29 5.47 -17.35
N LEU A 637 9.89 4.30 -17.18
CA LEU A 637 11.21 4.20 -16.57
C LEU A 637 12.32 4.67 -17.51
N GLU A 638 12.20 4.43 -18.84
CA GLU A 638 13.07 4.99 -19.85
C GLU A 638 13.07 6.51 -19.82
N ILE A 639 11.88 7.14 -19.74
CA ILE A 639 11.74 8.60 -19.63
C ILE A 639 12.45 9.13 -18.39
N ARG A 640 12.37 8.43 -17.26
CA ARG A 640 13.04 8.85 -16.00
C ARG A 640 14.56 8.78 -16.09
N LYS A 641 15.09 7.74 -16.76
CA LYS A 641 16.53 7.47 -16.79
C LYS A 641 17.24 8.04 -18.01
N GLY A 642 16.48 8.39 -19.05
CA GLY A 642 17.04 8.88 -20.33
C GLY A 642 17.63 7.78 -21.22
N HIS A 643 17.48 6.54 -20.84
CA HIS A 643 17.95 5.38 -21.57
C HIS A 643 17.04 4.17 -21.28
N VAL A 644 17.11 3.13 -22.11
CA VAL A 644 16.35 1.90 -21.87
C VAL A 644 16.74 1.30 -20.52
N PRO A 645 15.79 1.05 -19.61
CA PRO A 645 16.09 0.56 -18.26
C PRO A 645 16.57 -0.89 -18.27
N LYS A 646 17.34 -1.26 -17.24
CA LYS A 646 17.71 -2.64 -16.92
C LYS A 646 16.61 -3.29 -16.06
N LEU A 647 16.59 -4.61 -15.96
CA LEU A 647 15.74 -5.34 -15.00
C LEU A 647 16.00 -4.89 -13.56
N LEU A 648 17.28 -4.67 -13.21
CA LEU A 648 17.70 -4.19 -11.90
C LEU A 648 17.06 -2.83 -11.57
N ASP A 649 16.87 -1.96 -12.53
CA ASP A 649 16.26 -0.64 -12.31
C ASP A 649 14.81 -0.76 -11.83
N PHE A 650 14.04 -1.70 -12.40
CA PHE A 650 12.68 -1.99 -11.91
C PHE A 650 12.69 -2.52 -10.49
N ALA A 651 13.61 -3.41 -10.16
CA ALA A 651 13.74 -3.99 -8.83
C ALA A 651 14.10 -2.92 -7.78
N VAL A 652 15.12 -2.11 -8.06
CA VAL A 652 15.62 -1.08 -7.14
C VAL A 652 14.59 0.04 -6.92
N GLN A 653 13.91 0.46 -7.98
CA GLN A 653 12.89 1.52 -7.87
C GLN A 653 11.52 0.99 -7.42
N GLY A 654 11.32 -0.34 -7.41
CA GLY A 654 10.05 -0.95 -7.03
C GLY A 654 8.89 -0.58 -7.94
N THR A 655 9.15 -0.24 -9.21
CA THR A 655 8.13 0.24 -10.15
C THR A 655 7.35 -0.90 -10.80
N PHE A 656 7.99 -2.02 -11.07
CA PHE A 656 7.38 -3.21 -11.65
C PHE A 656 8.18 -4.47 -11.30
N ASP A 657 7.53 -5.65 -11.26
CA ASP A 657 8.23 -6.92 -11.02
C ASP A 657 9.13 -7.29 -12.21
N PRO A 658 10.46 -7.36 -12.03
CA PRO A 658 11.39 -7.69 -13.11
C PRO A 658 11.20 -9.12 -13.63
N VAL A 659 10.67 -10.05 -12.83
CA VAL A 659 10.40 -11.44 -13.26
C VAL A 659 9.23 -11.46 -14.24
N LEU A 660 8.14 -10.73 -13.93
CA LEU A 660 7.02 -10.57 -14.86
C LEU A 660 7.44 -9.81 -16.12
N MET A 661 8.32 -8.80 -15.99
CA MET A 661 8.86 -8.06 -17.12
C MET A 661 9.59 -8.99 -18.08
N ALA A 662 10.52 -9.81 -17.58
CA ALA A 662 11.25 -10.77 -18.39
C ALA A 662 10.33 -11.87 -18.99
N ALA A 663 9.31 -12.31 -18.23
CA ALA A 663 8.37 -13.34 -18.70
C ALA A 663 7.55 -12.90 -19.93
N GLY A 664 7.35 -11.61 -20.16
CA GLY A 664 6.52 -11.05 -21.24
C GLY A 664 6.88 -11.55 -22.64
N LYS A 665 8.16 -11.85 -22.89
CA LYS A 665 8.67 -12.45 -24.14
C LYS A 665 9.76 -13.50 -23.88
N LYS A 666 9.67 -14.24 -22.78
CA LYS A 666 10.61 -15.26 -22.29
C LYS A 666 11.94 -14.71 -21.74
N ASN A 667 12.43 -13.58 -22.23
CA ASN A 667 13.54 -12.82 -21.69
C ASN A 667 13.37 -11.33 -22.00
N TYR A 668 14.04 -10.48 -21.25
CA TYR A 668 13.86 -9.03 -21.32
C TYR A 668 14.36 -8.42 -22.62
N TRP A 669 15.52 -8.86 -23.16
CA TRP A 669 16.03 -8.35 -24.43
C TRP A 669 15.06 -8.64 -25.60
N SER A 670 14.49 -9.83 -25.66
CA SER A 670 13.44 -10.17 -26.63
C SER A 670 12.18 -9.30 -26.46
N LEU A 671 11.83 -8.92 -25.23
CA LEU A 671 10.72 -7.99 -24.96
C LEU A 671 11.04 -6.59 -25.49
N LEU A 672 12.23 -6.05 -25.21
CA LEU A 672 12.67 -4.74 -25.67
C LEU A 672 12.65 -4.64 -27.20
N HIS A 673 13.17 -5.66 -27.88
CA HIS A 673 13.12 -5.72 -29.35
C HIS A 673 11.67 -5.77 -29.86
N HIS A 674 10.84 -6.64 -29.30
CA HIS A 674 9.46 -6.78 -29.74
C HIS A 674 8.64 -5.48 -29.52
N THR A 675 8.91 -4.75 -28.46
CA THR A 675 8.24 -3.48 -28.13
C THR A 675 8.86 -2.26 -28.77
N LYS A 676 9.92 -2.45 -29.56
CA LYS A 676 10.65 -1.42 -30.33
C LYS A 676 11.37 -0.39 -29.47
N PHE A 677 11.88 -0.78 -28.32
CA PHE A 677 12.84 -0.01 -27.55
C PHE A 677 14.27 -0.24 -28.04
N LEU A 678 14.54 -1.42 -28.59
CA LEU A 678 15.81 -1.77 -29.22
C LEU A 678 15.60 -2.35 -30.61
N ASP A 679 16.50 -2.03 -31.54
CA ASP A 679 16.51 -2.60 -32.89
C ASP A 679 17.20 -3.98 -32.91
N THR A 680 18.05 -4.27 -31.92
CA THR A 680 18.79 -5.53 -31.80
C THR A 680 17.96 -6.57 -31.05
N ALA A 681 18.11 -7.84 -31.44
CA ALA A 681 17.53 -9.00 -30.76
C ALA A 681 18.62 -10.02 -30.44
N PRO A 682 18.44 -10.85 -29.40
CA PRO A 682 19.37 -11.95 -29.16
C PRO A 682 19.27 -12.96 -30.31
N THR A 683 20.39 -13.57 -30.68
CA THR A 683 20.42 -14.73 -31.56
C THR A 683 19.68 -15.91 -30.91
N GLU A 684 19.35 -16.94 -31.70
CA GLU A 684 18.63 -18.10 -31.18
C GLU A 684 19.42 -18.80 -30.04
N SER A 685 20.73 -18.90 -30.16
CA SER A 685 21.61 -19.46 -29.12
C SER A 685 21.62 -18.59 -27.86
N GLU A 686 21.76 -17.28 -27.99
CA GLU A 686 21.74 -16.36 -26.85
C GLU A 686 20.36 -16.36 -26.16
N ALA A 687 19.28 -16.38 -26.95
CA ALA A 687 17.91 -16.43 -26.43
C ALA A 687 17.65 -17.72 -25.62
N ALA A 688 18.22 -18.86 -26.01
CA ALA A 688 18.08 -20.11 -25.25
C ALA A 688 18.62 -19.96 -23.81
N TYR A 689 19.84 -19.43 -23.66
CA TYR A 689 20.45 -19.16 -22.35
C TYR A 689 19.67 -18.10 -21.57
N LEU A 690 19.33 -16.98 -22.20
CA LEU A 690 18.57 -15.91 -21.55
C LEU A 690 17.17 -16.36 -21.08
N ASN A 691 16.49 -17.20 -21.86
CA ASN A 691 15.20 -17.76 -21.47
C ASN A 691 15.31 -18.66 -20.24
N PHE A 692 16.37 -19.47 -20.16
CA PHE A 692 16.63 -20.30 -18.98
C PHE A 692 16.92 -19.42 -17.76
N LEU A 693 17.88 -18.50 -17.85
CA LEU A 693 18.28 -17.62 -16.76
C LEU A 693 17.09 -16.78 -16.25
N SER A 694 16.33 -16.18 -17.18
CA SER A 694 15.17 -15.34 -16.83
C SER A 694 14.05 -16.13 -16.16
N ARG A 695 13.80 -17.36 -16.61
CA ARG A 695 12.67 -18.13 -16.10
C ARG A 695 12.98 -18.86 -14.80
N GLU A 696 14.22 -19.38 -14.67
CA GLU A 696 14.55 -20.29 -13.58
C GLU A 696 15.32 -19.57 -12.45
N LEU A 697 16.15 -18.58 -12.75
CA LEU A 697 17.08 -18.02 -11.79
C LEU A 697 16.80 -16.56 -11.42
N LEU A 698 16.21 -15.77 -12.32
CA LEU A 698 15.98 -14.33 -12.12
C LEU A 698 15.19 -14.01 -10.85
N SER A 699 14.26 -14.88 -10.43
CA SER A 699 13.48 -14.66 -9.22
C SER A 699 14.33 -14.56 -7.94
N GLY A 700 15.56 -15.06 -7.96
CA GLY A 700 16.46 -14.98 -6.80
C GLY A 700 16.04 -15.82 -5.59
N LYS A 701 15.06 -16.72 -5.71
CA LYS A 701 14.58 -17.57 -4.61
C LYS A 701 15.70 -18.39 -3.94
N ARG A 702 16.76 -18.72 -4.70
CA ARG A 702 18.01 -19.28 -4.21
C ARG A 702 19.18 -18.58 -4.91
N PRO A 703 20.09 -17.89 -4.19
CA PRO A 703 21.18 -17.11 -4.79
C PRO A 703 22.34 -17.96 -5.33
N HIS A 704 22.45 -19.21 -4.92
CA HIS A 704 23.60 -20.10 -5.13
C HIS A 704 23.98 -20.24 -6.61
N GLU A 705 22.99 -20.52 -7.47
CA GLU A 705 23.22 -20.66 -8.91
C GLU A 705 23.80 -19.39 -9.52
N LEU A 706 23.25 -18.23 -9.16
CA LEU A 706 23.70 -16.93 -9.68
C LEU A 706 25.12 -16.59 -9.20
N LEU A 707 25.42 -16.89 -7.93
CA LEU A 707 26.79 -16.72 -7.40
C LEU A 707 27.80 -17.63 -8.10
N ILE A 708 27.40 -18.89 -8.32
CA ILE A 708 28.26 -19.88 -9.02
C ILE A 708 28.48 -19.43 -10.48
N ILE A 709 27.44 -18.98 -11.19
CA ILE A 709 27.59 -18.50 -12.58
C ILE A 709 28.54 -17.30 -12.62
N ARG A 710 28.38 -16.34 -11.73
CA ARG A 710 29.22 -15.13 -11.66
C ARG A 710 30.70 -15.49 -11.55
N GLU A 711 31.06 -16.37 -10.63
CA GLU A 711 32.44 -16.81 -10.44
C GLU A 711 32.97 -17.68 -11.61
N LEU A 712 32.12 -18.53 -12.17
CA LEU A 712 32.53 -19.36 -13.32
C LEU A 712 32.80 -18.54 -14.59
N LEU A 713 32.04 -17.46 -14.80
CA LEU A 713 32.28 -16.53 -15.90
C LEU A 713 33.67 -15.87 -15.81
N GLU A 714 34.17 -15.64 -14.60
CA GLU A 714 35.50 -15.07 -14.41
C GLU A 714 36.60 -16.12 -14.47
N ARG A 715 36.40 -17.34 -13.94
CA ARG A 715 37.44 -18.35 -13.71
C ARG A 715 37.45 -19.50 -14.74
N GLY A 716 36.35 -19.69 -15.45
CA GLY A 716 36.14 -20.80 -16.38
C GLY A 716 35.83 -22.13 -15.69
N SER A 717 36.43 -22.42 -14.56
CA SER A 717 36.22 -23.65 -13.79
C SER A 717 36.52 -23.46 -12.31
N MET A 718 35.93 -24.30 -11.47
CA MET A 718 36.10 -24.29 -10.00
C MET A 718 35.96 -25.71 -9.45
N ILE A 719 36.81 -26.11 -8.50
CA ILE A 719 36.57 -27.32 -7.72
C ILE A 719 35.44 -27.09 -6.71
N VAL A 720 34.67 -28.11 -6.36
CA VAL A 720 33.53 -28.02 -5.40
C VAL A 720 33.95 -27.39 -4.07
N GLY A 721 35.16 -27.65 -3.60
CA GLY A 721 35.76 -27.05 -2.41
C GLY A 721 35.92 -25.53 -2.52
N ALA A 722 36.26 -24.99 -3.71
CA ALA A 722 36.36 -23.56 -3.96
C ALA A 722 34.96 -22.91 -4.04
N VAL A 723 33.97 -23.59 -4.64
CA VAL A 723 32.57 -23.17 -4.62
C VAL A 723 32.07 -23.03 -3.18
N ARG A 724 32.38 -24.00 -2.33
CA ARG A 724 32.05 -23.96 -0.91
C ARG A 724 32.64 -22.75 -0.20
N THR A 725 33.95 -22.51 -0.42
CA THR A 725 34.66 -21.38 0.20
C THR A 725 34.05 -20.03 -0.25
N MET A 726 33.74 -19.89 -1.51
CA MET A 726 33.08 -18.71 -2.08
C MET A 726 31.69 -18.47 -1.43
N LEU A 727 30.87 -19.51 -1.34
CA LEU A 727 29.52 -19.38 -0.71
C LEU A 727 29.61 -18.97 0.77
N VAL A 728 30.60 -19.52 1.51
CA VAL A 728 30.87 -19.09 2.89
C VAL A 728 31.26 -17.61 2.93
N SER A 729 32.09 -17.13 2.02
CA SER A 729 32.52 -15.72 1.98
C SER A 729 31.38 -14.79 1.61
N GLU A 730 30.39 -15.26 0.84
CA GLU A 730 29.16 -14.53 0.51
C GLU A 730 28.11 -14.55 1.65
N GLY A 731 28.37 -15.33 2.72
CA GLY A 731 27.47 -15.43 3.88
C GLY A 731 26.19 -16.20 3.60
N THR A 732 26.21 -17.15 2.63
CA THR A 732 25.09 -18.03 2.31
C THR A 732 25.37 -19.47 2.71
N SER A 733 24.35 -20.37 2.59
CA SER A 733 24.51 -21.79 2.90
C SER A 733 25.58 -22.43 2.01
N ALA A 734 26.52 -23.13 2.60
CA ALA A 734 27.58 -23.87 1.90
C ALA A 734 27.52 -25.39 2.17
N MET A 735 26.32 -25.90 2.44
CA MET A 735 26.08 -27.33 2.61
C MET A 735 26.29 -28.06 1.28
N LEU A 736 26.88 -29.25 1.33
CA LEU A 736 27.25 -29.99 0.13
C LEU A 736 26.02 -30.37 -0.72
N ASP A 737 24.93 -30.74 -0.11
CA ASP A 737 23.65 -31.05 -0.77
C ASP A 737 23.09 -29.87 -1.53
N VAL A 738 23.17 -28.65 -0.98
CA VAL A 738 22.77 -27.39 -1.62
C VAL A 738 23.68 -27.11 -2.82
N ILE A 739 25.00 -27.26 -2.68
CA ILE A 739 25.97 -27.06 -3.78
C ILE A 739 25.70 -28.04 -4.92
N LEU A 740 25.56 -29.33 -4.61
CA LEU A 740 25.26 -30.35 -5.61
C LEU A 740 23.89 -30.16 -6.27
N SER A 741 22.89 -29.71 -5.50
CA SER A 741 21.61 -29.35 -6.06
C SER A 741 21.70 -28.19 -7.03
N SER A 742 22.47 -27.13 -6.68
CA SER A 742 22.66 -25.97 -7.57
C SER A 742 23.38 -26.38 -8.86
N ILE A 743 24.39 -27.27 -8.77
CA ILE A 743 25.09 -27.82 -9.95
C ILE A 743 24.10 -28.59 -10.85
N ARG A 744 23.21 -29.44 -10.28
CA ARG A 744 22.18 -30.14 -11.06
C ARG A 744 21.22 -29.21 -11.79
N VAL A 745 20.93 -28.02 -11.22
CA VAL A 745 20.14 -26.98 -11.91
C VAL A 745 20.93 -26.41 -13.08
N LEU A 746 22.21 -26.08 -12.89
CA LEU A 746 23.08 -25.49 -13.91
C LEU A 746 23.42 -26.48 -15.06
N SER A 747 23.47 -27.77 -14.77
CA SER A 747 23.66 -28.83 -15.76
C SER A 747 22.38 -29.33 -16.42
N LEU A 748 21.22 -28.75 -16.05
CA LEU A 748 19.87 -29.15 -16.42
C LEU A 748 19.45 -30.57 -15.96
N GLU A 749 20.24 -31.27 -15.17
CA GLU A 749 19.91 -32.60 -14.65
C GLU A 749 18.70 -32.60 -13.73
N PHE A 750 18.46 -31.47 -13.02
CA PHE A 750 17.29 -31.30 -12.19
C PHE A 750 15.99 -31.35 -13.01
N PHE A 751 15.99 -30.88 -14.25
CA PHE A 751 14.78 -30.67 -15.05
C PHE A 751 14.32 -31.96 -15.74
N THR A 752 13.00 -32.07 -15.97
CA THR A 752 12.42 -33.15 -16.75
C THR A 752 12.88 -33.11 -18.21
N ALA A 753 12.83 -34.27 -18.91
CA ALA A 753 13.20 -34.33 -20.32
C ALA A 753 12.42 -33.33 -21.20
N THR A 754 11.15 -33.05 -20.89
CA THR A 754 10.34 -32.05 -21.60
C THR A 754 10.84 -30.63 -21.34
N GLU A 755 11.19 -30.31 -20.10
CA GLU A 755 11.71 -28.99 -19.75
C GLU A 755 13.08 -28.75 -20.40
N ARG A 756 13.96 -29.71 -20.40
CA ARG A 756 15.28 -29.65 -21.07
C ARG A 756 15.14 -29.32 -22.57
N LYS A 757 14.24 -29.99 -23.27
CA LYS A 757 13.94 -29.69 -24.68
C LYS A 757 13.45 -28.24 -24.87
N ASN A 758 12.67 -27.70 -23.95
CA ASN A 758 12.22 -26.30 -24.02
C ASN A 758 13.37 -25.30 -23.90
N TYR A 759 14.50 -25.71 -23.34
CA TYR A 759 15.75 -24.94 -23.26
C TYR A 759 16.78 -25.37 -24.29
N SER A 760 16.41 -26.13 -25.32
CA SER A 760 17.30 -26.60 -26.38
C SER A 760 18.48 -27.45 -25.86
N ASP A 761 18.25 -28.15 -24.73
CA ASP A 761 19.26 -28.99 -24.03
C ASP A 761 20.60 -28.25 -23.78
N ILE A 762 20.56 -26.93 -23.53
CA ILE A 762 21.74 -26.14 -23.15
C ILE A 762 22.25 -26.57 -21.77
N HIS A 763 23.54 -26.27 -21.49
CA HIS A 763 24.10 -26.36 -20.14
C HIS A 763 24.69 -25.01 -19.77
N ILE A 764 24.65 -24.62 -18.49
CA ILE A 764 25.41 -23.47 -17.99
C ILE A 764 26.74 -23.93 -17.45
N ALA A 765 26.75 -25.04 -16.74
CA ALA A 765 27.96 -25.64 -16.20
C ALA A 765 27.79 -27.17 -16.05
N THR A 766 28.90 -27.93 -16.13
CA THR A 766 28.93 -29.37 -15.94
C THR A 766 29.97 -29.77 -14.91
N LEU A 767 29.70 -30.82 -14.12
CA LEU A 767 30.61 -31.34 -13.12
C LEU A 767 31.36 -32.53 -13.67
N GLU A 768 32.69 -32.43 -13.76
CA GLU A 768 33.57 -33.51 -14.12
C GLU A 768 34.48 -33.88 -12.94
N GLY A 769 34.22 -35.04 -12.33
CA GLY A 769 34.89 -35.41 -11.08
C GLY A 769 34.52 -34.46 -9.93
N ASP A 770 35.46 -33.66 -9.46
CA ASP A 770 35.28 -32.63 -8.40
C ASP A 770 35.38 -31.21 -8.97
N THR A 771 35.42 -31.04 -10.28
CA THR A 771 35.60 -29.74 -10.93
C THR A 771 34.38 -29.38 -11.74
N LEU A 772 33.82 -28.22 -11.43
CA LEU A 772 32.73 -27.60 -12.15
C LEU A 772 33.30 -26.76 -13.30
N HIS A 773 32.92 -27.02 -14.52
CA HIS A 773 33.30 -26.30 -15.71
C HIS A 773 32.14 -25.53 -16.29
N ILE A 774 32.37 -24.28 -16.68
CA ILE A 774 31.38 -23.49 -17.42
C ILE A 774 31.20 -24.08 -18.82
N ASP A 775 30.01 -24.04 -19.37
CA ASP A 775 29.76 -24.45 -20.74
C ASP A 775 30.59 -23.59 -21.72
N PRO A 776 31.37 -24.22 -22.63
CA PRO A 776 32.23 -23.47 -23.55
C PRO A 776 31.46 -22.54 -24.51
N THR A 777 30.22 -22.89 -24.87
CA THR A 777 29.38 -22.07 -25.74
C THR A 777 28.85 -20.86 -24.99
N PHE A 778 28.36 -21.06 -23.75
CA PHE A 778 27.91 -19.98 -22.89
C PHE A 778 29.05 -18.99 -22.59
N SER A 779 30.24 -19.51 -22.19
CA SER A 779 31.43 -18.71 -21.92
C SER A 779 31.88 -17.93 -23.16
N ARG A 780 31.93 -18.59 -24.32
CA ARG A 780 32.30 -17.91 -25.58
C ARG A 780 31.31 -16.80 -25.95
N LEU A 781 29.99 -17.04 -25.89
CA LEU A 781 28.97 -16.02 -26.17
C LEU A 781 29.12 -14.83 -25.24
N TYR A 782 29.37 -15.06 -23.97
CA TYR A 782 29.56 -14.02 -22.97
C TYR A 782 30.83 -13.18 -23.25
N HIS A 783 31.98 -13.82 -23.42
CA HIS A 783 33.27 -13.12 -23.60
C HIS A 783 33.48 -12.54 -25.01
N SER A 784 32.80 -13.07 -26.03
CA SER A 784 32.83 -12.48 -27.38
C SER A 784 31.81 -11.40 -27.60
N SER A 785 30.98 -11.17 -26.61
CA SER A 785 29.93 -10.12 -26.67
C SER A 785 30.58 -8.74 -26.71
N PRO A 786 30.08 -7.78 -27.51
CA PRO A 786 30.63 -6.45 -27.51
C PRO A 786 30.45 -5.80 -26.15
N ASP A 787 31.46 -5.06 -25.71
CA ASP A 787 31.29 -4.17 -24.56
C ASP A 787 30.38 -3.03 -24.95
N VAL A 788 29.24 -2.95 -24.25
CA VAL A 788 28.23 -1.92 -24.47
C VAL A 788 28.02 -1.16 -23.16
N ASP A 789 27.60 0.08 -23.31
CA ASP A 789 27.24 0.89 -22.15
C ASP A 789 25.77 0.63 -21.78
N ALA A 790 25.56 -0.37 -20.92
CA ALA A 790 24.23 -0.73 -20.45
C ALA A 790 23.55 0.42 -19.64
N ASP A 791 24.34 1.35 -19.10
CA ASP A 791 23.84 2.55 -18.44
C ASP A 791 23.37 3.64 -19.44
N LYS A 792 23.68 3.45 -20.72
CA LYS A 792 23.09 4.22 -21.84
C LYS A 792 21.99 3.46 -22.60
N GLY A 793 21.54 2.33 -22.06
CA GLY A 793 20.46 1.55 -22.66
C GLY A 793 20.88 0.66 -23.81
N GLU A 794 22.21 0.44 -24.00
CA GLU A 794 22.71 -0.50 -24.99
C GLU A 794 22.58 -1.93 -24.44
N MET A 795 22.39 -2.92 -25.33
CA MET A 795 22.19 -4.31 -24.92
C MET A 795 23.11 -5.25 -25.72
N SER A 796 23.74 -6.15 -25.01
CA SER A 796 24.49 -7.29 -25.55
C SER A 796 24.20 -8.54 -24.74
N PHE A 797 24.65 -9.70 -25.17
CA PHE A 797 24.45 -10.93 -24.39
C PHE A 797 25.09 -10.84 -23.01
N LYS A 798 26.33 -10.32 -22.92
CA LYS A 798 27.01 -10.07 -21.65
C LYS A 798 26.18 -9.14 -20.75
N ALA A 799 25.76 -7.98 -21.26
CA ALA A 799 24.98 -7.03 -20.50
C ALA A 799 23.64 -7.60 -19.99
N ALA A 800 22.97 -8.42 -20.81
CA ALA A 800 21.74 -9.09 -20.42
C ALA A 800 21.94 -10.16 -19.32
N VAL A 801 23.04 -10.94 -19.41
CA VAL A 801 23.40 -11.93 -18.38
C VAL A 801 23.75 -11.23 -17.06
N ASP A 802 24.56 -10.17 -17.12
CA ASP A 802 24.98 -9.39 -15.94
C ASP A 802 23.77 -8.74 -15.25
N ASP A 803 22.82 -8.20 -16.02
CA ASP A 803 21.59 -7.63 -15.50
C ASP A 803 20.72 -8.69 -14.80
N ILE A 804 20.56 -9.89 -15.39
CA ILE A 804 19.81 -11.00 -14.76
C ILE A 804 20.49 -11.42 -13.45
N ILE A 805 21.82 -11.57 -13.43
CA ILE A 805 22.55 -11.95 -12.20
C ILE A 805 22.40 -10.88 -11.12
N ALA A 806 22.62 -9.62 -11.46
CA ALA A 806 22.52 -8.51 -10.52
C ALA A 806 21.10 -8.39 -9.96
N THR A 807 20.08 -8.48 -10.83
CA THR A 807 18.67 -8.41 -10.43
C THR A 807 18.27 -9.58 -9.54
N GLY A 808 18.62 -10.81 -9.91
CA GLY A 808 18.31 -12.01 -9.12
C GLY A 808 18.99 -11.99 -7.75
N LEU A 809 20.26 -11.54 -7.66
CA LEU A 809 20.96 -11.39 -6.37
C LEU A 809 20.36 -10.24 -5.53
N TYR A 810 19.89 -9.16 -6.17
CA TYR A 810 19.16 -8.09 -5.47
C TYR A 810 17.87 -8.64 -4.87
N LEU A 811 17.05 -9.35 -5.64
CA LEU A 811 15.79 -9.96 -5.17
C LEU A 811 16.04 -10.99 -4.05
N ALA A 812 17.10 -11.81 -4.17
CA ALA A 812 17.48 -12.76 -3.13
C ALA A 812 17.75 -12.08 -1.79
N ARG A 813 18.39 -10.91 -1.78
CA ARG A 813 18.72 -10.16 -0.55
C ARG A 813 17.54 -9.40 0.05
N HIS A 814 16.65 -8.89 -0.79
CA HIS A 814 15.60 -7.98 -0.33
C HIS A 814 14.22 -8.63 -0.23
N GLU A 815 13.96 -9.70 -1.00
CA GLU A 815 12.65 -10.33 -1.07
C GLU A 815 12.64 -11.81 -0.66
N HIS A 816 13.79 -12.47 -0.62
CA HIS A 816 13.92 -13.89 -0.30
C HIS A 816 14.93 -14.14 0.82
N SER A 817 15.11 -15.42 1.17
CA SER A 817 16.15 -15.83 2.11
C SER A 817 17.50 -15.93 1.37
N TRP A 818 18.50 -15.22 1.87
CA TRP A 818 19.87 -15.30 1.32
C TRP A 818 20.47 -16.70 1.44
N SER A 819 19.97 -17.54 2.36
CA SER A 819 20.33 -18.94 2.49
C SER A 819 19.55 -19.87 1.56
N GLY A 820 18.53 -19.39 0.85
CA GLY A 820 17.66 -20.20 0.00
C GLY A 820 16.57 -20.96 0.78
N ASP A 821 16.29 -20.57 2.02
CA ASP A 821 15.25 -21.19 2.85
C ASP A 821 13.86 -20.65 2.52
N PHE A 822 12.83 -21.43 2.83
CA PHE A 822 11.44 -20.97 2.74
C PHE A 822 11.13 -19.90 3.77
N ILE A 823 10.40 -18.88 3.37
CA ILE A 823 9.88 -17.85 4.26
C ILE A 823 8.39 -18.13 4.51
N VAL A 824 7.99 -18.27 5.77
CA VAL A 824 6.58 -18.45 6.16
C VAL A 824 5.74 -17.28 5.69
N GLY A 825 4.57 -17.58 5.10
CA GLY A 825 3.68 -16.59 4.52
C GLY A 825 3.97 -16.21 3.07
N ARG A 826 5.12 -16.60 2.51
CA ARG A 826 5.46 -16.41 1.09
C ARG A 826 4.93 -17.56 0.24
N ARG A 827 4.78 -17.31 -1.07
CA ARG A 827 4.24 -18.28 -2.01
C ARG A 827 5.32 -19.02 -2.79
N TYR A 828 5.10 -20.32 -2.94
CA TYR A 828 6.00 -21.23 -3.67
C TYR A 828 5.20 -22.22 -4.51
N SER A 829 5.74 -22.55 -5.67
CA SER A 829 5.22 -23.62 -6.51
C SER A 829 5.71 -25.00 -6.02
N ARG A 830 5.08 -26.08 -6.50
CA ARG A 830 5.60 -27.43 -6.26
C ARG A 830 6.99 -27.65 -6.84
N LYS A 831 7.34 -26.94 -7.91
CA LYS A 831 8.68 -26.95 -8.50
C LYS A 831 9.70 -26.27 -7.60
N ASP A 832 9.37 -25.10 -7.06
CA ASP A 832 10.23 -24.40 -6.09
C ASP A 832 10.51 -25.29 -4.88
N TYR A 833 9.49 -26.05 -4.42
CA TYR A 833 9.72 -26.99 -3.33
C TYR A 833 10.79 -28.04 -3.67
N CYS A 834 10.67 -28.72 -4.81
CA CYS A 834 11.66 -29.71 -5.23
C CYS A 834 13.06 -29.11 -5.34
N TRP A 835 13.13 -27.88 -5.85
CA TRP A 835 14.39 -27.16 -6.04
C TRP A 835 15.02 -26.75 -4.70
N LEU A 836 14.29 -26.03 -3.85
CA LEU A 836 14.81 -25.50 -2.58
C LEU A 836 15.08 -26.59 -1.53
N ASN A 837 14.42 -27.73 -1.61
CA ASN A 837 14.71 -28.91 -0.76
C ASN A 837 15.68 -29.89 -1.38
N ASN A 838 16.47 -29.47 -2.36
CA ASN A 838 17.59 -30.23 -2.95
C ASN A 838 17.19 -31.59 -3.55
N TRP A 839 15.95 -31.76 -3.99
CA TRP A 839 15.54 -32.99 -4.66
C TRP A 839 16.40 -33.24 -5.92
N ALA A 840 16.71 -34.49 -6.17
CA ALA A 840 17.58 -34.86 -7.31
C ALA A 840 17.01 -34.41 -8.66
N THR A 841 15.68 -34.45 -8.80
CA THR A 841 14.97 -34.06 -10.03
C THR A 841 13.68 -33.30 -9.71
N ASN A 842 13.20 -32.51 -10.70
CA ASN A 842 11.91 -31.84 -10.62
C ASN A 842 10.76 -32.85 -10.73
N GLN A 843 10.16 -33.19 -9.61
CA GLN A 843 9.06 -34.14 -9.49
C GLN A 843 7.70 -33.48 -9.25
N TYR A 844 7.56 -32.17 -9.51
CA TYR A 844 6.36 -31.37 -9.19
C TYR A 844 5.05 -32.02 -9.69
N SER A 845 5.06 -32.64 -10.86
CA SER A 845 3.88 -33.28 -11.48
C SER A 845 3.43 -34.55 -10.77
N THR A 846 4.26 -35.13 -9.91
CA THR A 846 3.95 -36.35 -9.15
C THR A 846 3.55 -36.07 -7.71
N ILE A 847 3.58 -34.80 -7.29
CA ILE A 847 3.10 -34.36 -5.97
C ILE A 847 1.59 -34.17 -6.03
N TYR A 848 0.85 -35.26 -5.88
CA TYR A 848 -0.61 -35.26 -5.80
C TYR A 848 -1.06 -35.04 -4.35
N GLY A 849 -1.18 -33.76 -3.94
CA GLY A 849 -1.45 -33.37 -2.56
C GLY A 849 -0.21 -33.46 -1.67
N TYR A 850 0.45 -34.59 -1.58
CA TYR A 850 1.68 -34.77 -0.83
C TYR A 850 2.59 -35.83 -1.46
N LYS A 851 3.88 -35.81 -1.11
CA LYS A 851 4.82 -36.86 -1.51
C LYS A 851 6.01 -36.94 -0.56
N VAL A 852 6.25 -38.12 0.02
CA VAL A 852 7.45 -38.40 0.80
C VAL A 852 8.64 -38.63 -0.14
N ASN A 853 9.73 -37.91 0.08
CA ASN A 853 11.01 -38.18 -0.57
C ASN A 853 11.96 -38.82 0.46
N GLY A 854 12.24 -40.11 0.28
CA GLY A 854 13.10 -40.86 1.19
C GLY A 854 14.58 -40.51 1.10
N GLU A 855 15.04 -39.84 0.00
CA GLU A 855 16.44 -39.44 -0.16
C GLU A 855 16.75 -38.19 0.67
N THR A 856 15.84 -37.23 0.68
CA THR A 856 16.00 -35.98 1.43
C THR A 856 15.32 -36.01 2.80
N GLY A 857 14.52 -37.02 3.10
CA GLY A 857 13.74 -37.06 4.34
C GLY A 857 12.67 -36.00 4.43
N THR A 858 12.13 -35.48 3.32
CA THR A 858 11.18 -34.36 3.29
C THR A 858 9.84 -34.74 2.68
N CYS A 859 8.77 -34.10 3.12
CA CYS A 859 7.41 -34.32 2.60
C CYS A 859 6.63 -33.01 2.49
N PRO A 860 6.43 -32.45 1.29
CA PRO A 860 5.53 -31.33 1.09
C PRO A 860 4.08 -31.80 1.13
N ILE A 861 3.22 -30.99 1.72
CA ILE A 861 1.77 -31.14 1.74
C ILE A 861 1.16 -29.89 1.10
N PHE A 862 0.52 -30.03 -0.07
CA PHE A 862 -0.08 -28.94 -0.82
C PHE A 862 -1.60 -29.07 -0.81
N VAL A 863 -2.29 -28.13 -0.21
CA VAL A 863 -3.75 -28.16 -0.02
C VAL A 863 -4.39 -26.94 -0.68
N THR A 864 -5.47 -27.17 -1.41
CA THR A 864 -6.43 -26.11 -1.81
C THR A 864 -7.56 -26.12 -0.79
N TYR A 865 -7.74 -25.03 -0.04
CA TYR A 865 -8.64 -24.97 1.11
C TYR A 865 -10.12 -24.99 0.71
N HIS A 866 -10.54 -24.06 -0.16
CA HIS A 866 -11.91 -24.03 -0.74
C HIS A 866 -11.87 -24.68 -2.12
N LYS A 867 -12.49 -25.83 -2.26
CA LYS A 867 -12.59 -26.56 -3.53
C LYS A 867 -13.89 -26.18 -4.23
N ASP A 868 -13.86 -26.04 -5.58
CA ASP A 868 -15.06 -25.69 -6.36
C ASP A 868 -16.17 -26.75 -6.25
N ASP A 869 -17.44 -26.32 -6.37
CA ASP A 869 -18.64 -27.18 -6.23
C ASP A 869 -18.75 -28.28 -7.29
N GLU A 870 -18.00 -28.19 -8.38
CA GLU A 870 -17.96 -29.21 -9.44
C GLU A 870 -17.05 -30.41 -9.12
N ILE A 871 -16.30 -30.37 -8.02
CA ILE A 871 -15.42 -31.46 -7.59
C ILE A 871 -16.24 -32.43 -6.75
N SER A 872 -16.02 -33.74 -6.95
CA SER A 872 -16.76 -34.84 -6.33
C SER A 872 -16.92 -34.70 -4.82
N ASP A 873 -18.07 -35.04 -4.28
CA ASP A 873 -18.36 -35.02 -2.84
C ASP A 873 -17.33 -35.76 -2.00
N SER A 874 -16.60 -36.71 -2.55
CA SER A 874 -15.52 -37.45 -1.91
C SER A 874 -14.27 -36.59 -1.64
N THR A 875 -14.15 -35.40 -2.27
CA THR A 875 -13.03 -34.46 -2.08
C THR A 875 -13.39 -33.21 -1.27
N LYS A 876 -14.69 -33.00 -0.98
CA LYS A 876 -15.21 -31.85 -0.22
C LYS A 876 -15.03 -31.96 1.30
N TYR A 877 -14.73 -33.12 1.82
CA TYR A 877 -14.74 -33.39 3.27
C TYR A 877 -13.31 -33.49 3.80
N GLY A 878 -12.89 -32.54 4.63
CA GLY A 878 -11.96 -32.85 5.69
C GLY A 878 -10.68 -32.06 5.86
N ASP A 879 -10.17 -31.27 4.90
CA ASP A 879 -9.03 -30.42 5.16
C ASP A 879 -9.52 -29.10 5.76
N GLU A 880 -9.24 -28.87 7.07
CA GLU A 880 -9.69 -27.64 7.73
C GLU A 880 -8.70 -27.15 8.79
N PHE A 881 -8.67 -25.85 8.97
CA PHE A 881 -7.98 -25.27 10.10
C PHE A 881 -8.83 -25.47 11.37
N ILE A 882 -8.28 -26.15 12.35
CA ILE A 882 -8.82 -26.18 13.71
C ILE A 882 -8.57 -24.80 14.34
N ASP A 883 -7.36 -24.30 14.14
CA ASP A 883 -6.89 -23.00 14.61
C ASP A 883 -5.70 -22.50 13.79
N SER A 884 -5.09 -21.37 14.14
CA SER A 884 -3.97 -20.79 13.41
C SER A 884 -2.67 -21.60 13.45
N ARG A 885 -2.61 -22.67 14.23
CA ARG A 885 -1.45 -23.55 14.38
C ARG A 885 -1.73 -24.98 13.99
N THR A 886 -2.97 -25.43 14.07
CA THR A 886 -3.37 -26.81 13.87
C THR A 886 -4.22 -26.94 12.62
N PHE A 887 -3.78 -27.77 11.69
CA PHE A 887 -4.46 -28.06 10.44
C PHE A 887 -4.88 -29.51 10.42
N HIS A 888 -6.20 -29.78 10.38
CA HIS A 888 -6.74 -31.13 10.23
C HIS A 888 -6.60 -31.55 8.77
N TRP A 889 -5.92 -32.65 8.53
CA TRP A 889 -5.56 -33.11 7.19
C TRP A 889 -5.79 -34.60 7.02
N PHE A 890 -5.99 -35.04 5.79
CA PHE A 890 -6.13 -36.45 5.45
C PHE A 890 -5.27 -36.86 4.26
N THR A 891 -4.84 -38.12 4.27
CA THR A 891 -4.03 -38.72 3.21
C THR A 891 -4.83 -38.96 1.94
N ARG A 892 -4.16 -39.25 0.85
CA ARG A 892 -4.80 -39.75 -0.38
C ARG A 892 -5.63 -41.00 -0.07
N SER A 893 -6.68 -41.22 -0.87
CA SER A 893 -7.52 -42.42 -0.80
C SER A 893 -6.73 -43.72 -0.99
N LYS A 894 -7.21 -44.81 -0.41
CA LYS A 894 -6.60 -46.15 -0.39
C LYS A 894 -5.26 -46.15 0.40
N ARG A 895 -5.17 -45.36 1.45
CA ARG A 895 -4.05 -45.35 2.39
C ARG A 895 -4.52 -45.77 3.77
N ASN A 896 -3.64 -46.46 4.49
CA ASN A 896 -3.86 -46.87 5.87
C ASN A 896 -2.59 -46.61 6.72
N LEU A 897 -2.70 -46.78 8.03
CA LEU A 897 -1.59 -46.56 8.96
C LEU A 897 -0.36 -47.43 8.67
N GLN A 898 -0.48 -48.53 7.94
CA GLN A 898 0.62 -49.39 7.55
C GLN A 898 1.23 -49.04 6.17
N SER A 899 0.63 -48.09 5.46
CA SER A 899 1.18 -47.62 4.19
C SER A 899 2.56 -46.97 4.43
N PRO A 900 3.64 -47.36 3.69
CA PRO A 900 4.99 -46.89 4.00
C PRO A 900 5.13 -45.38 4.11
N GLU A 901 4.49 -44.63 3.21
CA GLU A 901 4.53 -43.18 3.23
C GLU A 901 3.79 -42.58 4.43
N VAL A 902 2.68 -43.19 4.87
CA VAL A 902 1.89 -42.77 6.03
C VAL A 902 2.66 -43.07 7.31
N LYS A 903 3.27 -44.25 7.37
CA LYS A 903 4.10 -44.66 8.50
C LYS A 903 5.29 -43.69 8.68
N ALA A 904 5.98 -43.32 7.58
CA ALA A 904 7.07 -42.36 7.64
C ALA A 904 6.62 -40.97 8.16
N ILE A 905 5.43 -40.54 7.80
CA ILE A 905 4.83 -39.28 8.30
C ILE A 905 4.53 -39.43 9.80
N VAL A 906 3.74 -40.41 10.19
CA VAL A 906 3.22 -40.57 11.57
C VAL A 906 4.34 -40.85 12.58
N GLU A 907 5.38 -41.59 12.17
CA GLU A 907 6.54 -41.91 13.02
C GLU A 907 7.58 -40.76 13.06
N GLY A 908 7.31 -39.62 12.39
CA GLY A 908 8.23 -38.47 12.37
C GLY A 908 9.57 -38.73 11.63
N GLN A 909 9.56 -39.65 10.66
CA GLN A 909 10.76 -39.97 9.84
C GLN A 909 10.96 -38.99 8.69
N THR A 910 10.12 -37.97 8.55
CA THR A 910 10.18 -37.03 7.45
C THR A 910 9.76 -35.61 7.91
N ASP A 911 10.49 -34.61 7.46
CA ASP A 911 10.14 -33.20 7.71
C ASP A 911 8.93 -32.82 6.86
N LEU A 912 7.84 -32.46 7.53
CA LEU A 912 6.60 -32.05 6.87
C LEU A 912 6.61 -30.55 6.62
N HIS A 913 6.28 -30.16 5.42
CA HIS A 913 6.14 -28.75 5.01
C HIS A 913 4.73 -28.50 4.48
N LEU A 914 3.98 -27.62 5.16
CA LEU A 914 2.59 -27.32 4.79
C LEU A 914 2.51 -26.12 3.86
N PHE A 915 1.84 -26.31 2.73
CA PHE A 915 1.55 -25.30 1.72
C PHE A 915 0.05 -25.26 1.44
N VAL A 916 -0.56 -24.08 1.58
CA VAL A 916 -2.01 -23.92 1.40
C VAL A 916 -2.29 -22.78 0.44
N LYS A 917 -3.23 -22.97 -0.48
CA LYS A 917 -3.85 -21.89 -1.25
C LYS A 917 -5.34 -21.82 -0.94
N LYS A 918 -5.95 -20.66 -1.10
CA LYS A 918 -7.34 -20.44 -0.73
C LYS A 918 -8.31 -21.24 -1.59
N ASP A 919 -8.22 -21.11 -2.91
CA ASP A 919 -9.10 -21.75 -3.86
C ASP A 919 -8.40 -22.06 -5.21
N ASP A 920 -9.07 -22.78 -6.11
CA ASP A 920 -8.53 -23.12 -7.42
C ASP A 920 -8.51 -21.95 -8.42
N LYS A 921 -9.17 -20.84 -8.08
CA LYS A 921 -9.16 -19.61 -8.89
C LYS A 921 -7.90 -18.77 -8.67
N GLU A 922 -7.11 -19.11 -7.64
CA GLU A 922 -5.80 -18.51 -7.43
C GLU A 922 -4.76 -18.99 -8.44
N LEU A 923 -3.62 -18.27 -8.50
CA LEU A 923 -2.46 -18.70 -9.26
C LEU A 923 -1.94 -20.06 -8.79
N LYS A 924 -0.99 -20.65 -9.52
CA LYS A 924 -0.48 -22.02 -9.27
C LYS A 924 0.31 -22.16 -7.97
N ASP A 925 0.68 -21.09 -7.30
CA ASP A 925 1.55 -21.06 -6.14
C ASP A 925 0.75 -21.10 -4.83
N PHE A 926 1.35 -21.69 -3.80
CA PHE A 926 0.74 -21.92 -2.49
C PHE A 926 1.50 -21.13 -1.42
N TYR A 927 0.83 -20.65 -0.40
CA TYR A 927 1.45 -20.03 0.77
C TYR A 927 2.14 -21.10 1.61
N TYR A 928 3.42 -20.92 1.89
CA TYR A 928 4.15 -21.76 2.84
C TYR A 928 3.77 -21.38 4.26
N LEU A 929 3.22 -22.33 5.02
CA LEU A 929 2.74 -22.09 6.38
C LEU A 929 3.76 -22.53 7.44
N GLY A 930 4.83 -23.20 7.05
CA GLY A 930 5.87 -23.66 7.96
C GLY A 930 6.03 -25.17 7.97
N ARG A 931 6.95 -25.62 8.83
CA ARG A 931 7.10 -27.04 9.16
C ARG A 931 5.97 -27.46 10.09
N ALA A 932 5.59 -28.74 10.04
CA ALA A 932 4.53 -29.29 10.83
C ALA A 932 4.94 -30.64 11.46
N THR A 933 4.37 -30.93 12.64
CA THR A 933 4.47 -32.24 13.29
C THR A 933 3.09 -32.90 13.32
N PRO A 934 2.97 -34.20 12.98
CA PRO A 934 1.70 -34.89 13.01
C PRO A 934 1.30 -35.30 14.43
N SER A 935 0.01 -35.28 14.72
CA SER A 935 -0.59 -35.85 15.93
C SER A 935 -1.93 -36.50 15.64
N ASP A 936 -2.43 -37.30 16.56
CA ASP A 936 -3.79 -37.87 16.55
C ASP A 936 -4.15 -38.61 15.27
N ALA A 937 -3.20 -39.34 14.69
CA ALA A 937 -3.42 -40.07 13.46
C ALA A 937 -4.36 -41.29 13.67
N TYR A 938 -5.41 -41.38 12.88
CA TYR A 938 -6.36 -42.50 12.95
C TYR A 938 -6.85 -42.89 11.56
N GLN A 939 -7.27 -44.17 11.46
CA GLN A 939 -7.84 -44.70 10.22
C GLN A 939 -9.30 -44.25 10.10
N ASP A 940 -9.66 -43.75 8.90
CA ASP A 940 -11.04 -43.36 8.57
C ASP A 940 -11.45 -43.86 7.16
N LYS A 941 -12.70 -43.68 6.83
CA LYS A 941 -13.25 -44.04 5.53
C LYS A 941 -13.99 -42.90 4.89
N MET A 942 -13.64 -42.61 3.65
CA MET A 942 -14.20 -41.52 2.87
C MET A 942 -15.23 -42.10 1.84
N PRO A 943 -16.42 -41.50 1.71
CA PRO A 943 -17.39 -41.92 0.70
C PRO A 943 -16.92 -41.60 -0.72
N THR A 944 -17.31 -42.43 -1.69
CA THR A 944 -17.09 -42.20 -3.12
C THR A 944 -18.39 -41.84 -3.83
N GLU A 945 -18.30 -41.18 -4.97
CA GLU A 945 -19.44 -40.83 -5.84
C GLU A 945 -20.31 -42.04 -6.24
N LYS A 946 -19.75 -43.24 -6.23
CA LYS A 946 -20.45 -44.51 -6.58
C LYS A 946 -20.99 -45.24 -5.37
N GLY A 947 -21.05 -44.61 -4.19
CA GLY A 947 -21.60 -45.22 -2.97
C GLY A 947 -20.66 -46.22 -2.27
N GLY A 948 -19.36 -46.25 -2.61
CA GLY A 948 -18.33 -47.02 -1.94
C GLY A 948 -17.63 -46.23 -0.85
N LEU A 949 -16.84 -46.89 0.03
CA LEU A 949 -16.00 -46.30 1.03
C LEU A 949 -14.51 -46.55 0.69
N LEU A 950 -13.65 -45.56 0.78
CA LEU A 950 -12.22 -45.69 0.61
C LEU A 950 -11.48 -45.35 1.91
N ASP A 951 -10.45 -46.13 2.22
CA ASP A 951 -9.61 -45.92 3.38
C ASP A 951 -8.77 -44.66 3.21
N VAL A 952 -8.71 -43.85 4.26
CA VAL A 952 -7.85 -42.66 4.42
C VAL A 952 -7.33 -42.66 5.86
N VAL A 953 -6.24 -41.93 6.07
CA VAL A 953 -5.74 -41.66 7.42
C VAL A 953 -5.91 -40.16 7.67
N ARG A 954 -6.52 -39.80 8.80
CA ARG A 954 -6.67 -38.44 9.26
C ARG A 954 -5.67 -38.17 10.37
N MET A 955 -5.19 -36.93 10.42
CA MET A 955 -4.28 -36.48 11.47
C MET A 955 -4.31 -34.97 11.59
N ASN A 956 -3.84 -34.47 12.71
CA ASN A 956 -3.58 -33.06 12.90
C ASN A 956 -2.14 -32.74 12.54
N LEU A 957 -1.92 -31.67 11.81
CA LEU A 957 -0.60 -31.10 11.47
C LEU A 957 -0.39 -29.86 12.32
N ASN A 958 0.50 -29.95 13.31
CA ASN A 958 0.81 -28.86 14.23
C ASN A 958 2.00 -28.06 13.71
N LEU A 959 1.78 -26.82 13.30
CA LEU A 959 2.80 -25.93 12.80
C LEU A 959 3.77 -25.50 13.91
N GLU A 960 5.05 -25.36 13.58
CA GLU A 960 6.08 -24.84 14.52
C GLU A 960 5.73 -23.42 15.00
N SER A 961 5.14 -22.60 14.16
CA SER A 961 4.69 -21.26 14.48
C SER A 961 3.25 -21.04 14.01
N PRO A 962 2.43 -20.27 14.74
CA PRO A 962 1.09 -19.96 14.30
C PRO A 962 1.11 -19.14 13.01
N ILE A 963 0.15 -19.40 12.13
CA ILE A 963 -0.06 -18.63 10.91
C ILE A 963 -0.40 -17.19 11.31
N GLU A 964 0.15 -16.25 10.60
CA GLU A 964 -0.20 -14.84 10.77
C GLU A 964 -1.73 -14.66 10.64
N ALA A 965 -2.33 -13.92 11.56
CA ALA A 965 -3.79 -13.80 11.67
C ALA A 965 -4.46 -13.32 10.36
N SER A 966 -3.78 -12.45 9.59
CA SER A 966 -4.28 -11.97 8.29
C SER A 966 -4.30 -13.09 7.25
N LEU A 967 -3.24 -13.87 7.14
CA LEU A 967 -3.15 -15.00 6.22
C LEU A 967 -4.12 -16.11 6.64
N TYR A 968 -4.22 -16.41 7.93
CA TYR A 968 -5.19 -17.38 8.46
C TYR A 968 -6.62 -17.01 8.06
N LYS A 969 -7.02 -15.75 8.33
CA LYS A 969 -8.35 -15.26 7.94
C LYS A 969 -8.54 -15.27 6.42
N TYR A 970 -7.51 -14.88 5.66
CA TYR A 970 -7.57 -14.93 4.20
C TYR A 970 -7.89 -16.35 3.69
N LEU A 971 -7.19 -17.33 4.21
CA LEU A 971 -7.38 -18.72 3.80
C LEU A 971 -8.75 -19.29 4.21
N THR A 972 -9.23 -18.95 5.42
CA THR A 972 -10.45 -19.55 6.00
C THR A 972 -11.75 -18.84 5.62
N THR A 973 -11.73 -17.58 5.12
CA THR A 973 -12.95 -16.85 4.76
C THR A 973 -13.53 -17.35 3.45
N ASP A 974 -14.77 -17.87 3.49
CA ASP A 974 -15.52 -18.31 2.31
C ASP A 974 -16.16 -17.10 1.61
N THR A 975 -15.66 -16.76 0.44
CA THR A 975 -16.17 -15.63 -0.37
C THR A 975 -17.50 -15.94 -1.08
N ALA A 976 -17.88 -17.21 -1.20
CA ALA A 976 -19.12 -17.59 -1.87
C ALA A 976 -20.36 -17.40 -0.97
N ARG A 977 -20.23 -17.50 0.35
CA ARG A 977 -21.35 -17.29 1.28
C ARG A 977 -21.76 -15.83 1.46
N ILE A 978 -20.84 -14.88 1.29
CA ILE A 978 -21.14 -13.45 1.43
C ILE A 978 -22.00 -12.94 0.26
N ALA A 979 -21.87 -13.55 -0.93
CA ALA A 979 -22.67 -13.17 -2.10
C ALA A 979 -24.13 -13.70 -2.07
N THR A 980 -24.42 -14.70 -1.23
CA THR A 980 -25.75 -15.33 -1.17
C THR A 980 -26.62 -14.88 0.00
N THR A 981 -26.06 -14.22 1.03
CA THR A 981 -26.84 -13.66 2.15
C THR A 981 -27.45 -12.29 1.88
N GLY A 982 -27.10 -11.67 0.74
CA GLY A 982 -27.69 -10.40 0.27
C GLY A 982 -28.95 -10.53 -0.60
N VAL A 983 -29.44 -11.77 -0.86
CA VAL A 983 -30.65 -12.00 -1.66
C VAL A 983 -31.55 -13.00 -0.93
N GLY A 984 -32.49 -12.49 -0.17
CA GLY A 984 -33.64 -13.30 0.27
C GLY A 984 -34.08 -13.04 1.70
N THR A 985 -35.04 -12.16 1.85
CA THR A 985 -36.34 -12.50 2.42
C THR A 985 -37.23 -11.24 2.41
N GLU A 986 -38.04 -11.13 1.39
CA GLU A 986 -39.37 -10.54 1.52
C GLU A 986 -40.36 -11.52 0.89
N THR A 987 -41.13 -12.14 1.73
CA THR A 987 -42.54 -12.54 1.49
C THR A 987 -43.34 -12.17 2.71
#